data_7f81307995c6cf560449d9cdadef8edb
#
_entry.id   7f81307995c6cf560449d9cdadef8edb
#
_cell.length_a   1.000
_cell.length_b   1.000
_cell.length_c   1.000
_cell.angle_alpha   90.00
_cell.angle_beta   90.00
_cell.angle_gamma   90.00
#
_symmetry.space_group_name_H-M   'P 1'
#
loop_
_entity.id
_entity.type
_entity.pdbx_description
1 polymer ?
#
loop_
_entity_poly.entity_id
_entity_poly.type
_entity_poly.pdbx_seq_one_letter_code
_entity_poly.pdbx_strand_id
1 'polypeptide(L)'
;MLTANVFVNIPVKSIARAYTYSVPAELSYLEAGWRVFVPFGGRKVEGFIVSVAEKTAEELGDMAGKLKPIEAAVDEEPWFSDKMLQAAQWLADFYLCSLAEMMRLFMPGKSGIKITVIYQSVPEQANHLLLAMPAYRAVYDCLSAGEGLSRGEIGKALPDYKTDLPQILDKLCQYGILSKEYQAGKREKARYEKFAQLLAEVTPELLAEFKRKKAQQHLLEVLSAAEQGQMAFAALKAQKITTATIHNLAEAGLIQIRQRRVLRDSYKDTELTCQPQINLTLDQNKAIEAMTPFLSEGKHHGFLLKGVTGSGKTQVYIEMAKKARAKGRQVVVLVPEIALTGQVVLAFKAYFPDDIVVMHSRLSLSERNDAVVRVRRGGAGIVIGARSALFTPLDNIGLIIMDEEQDMSYKQDESPRYHAKVVAEELAKIHQAVLLLGSATPSLESYYRTQQGELTLLTMPKRIGDMPLPVVQCVDMRQELRMGNRHILSRPLQLLIEQTMAKGQQIIIMLNRRGFSTFVMCRSCGEVIKCKLCALPLVYHKNGKLSCHHCDVTEPVPDVCPKCSSRYIKYFGSGTEKLEQELHQIVPSARVIRMDRDTTNTKFAHQEILQKFREKQYDILLGTQMVAKGHDIPNVTAVGIISADSSLNLPDFRAAERCFMLITQTAGRAGRHGTQGKVIIQTYNPEHYAVTCGIAQDYEGFYEQEMVLRQGLFYPPFSRIVKLLFQHEEENNAKGNAQKLVIAFNEHFAGAKGQQIIGPSPAVIARFRGIYRFVVLIKTTDLPAVQEFLREQQLHLRADVAIDIDPIAML
;
A
#
# COMPACT_ATOMS: atom_id res chain seq x y z
N MET A 1 17.48 23.52 -32.12
CA MET A 1 18.16 22.97 -30.94
C MET A 1 17.20 22.00 -30.28
N LEU A 2 17.65 20.75 -30.06
CA LEU A 2 16.82 19.75 -29.39
C LEU A 2 16.80 20.07 -27.88
N THR A 3 15.61 20.15 -27.30
CA THR A 3 15.39 20.48 -25.88
C THR A 3 14.47 19.45 -25.22
N ALA A 4 14.68 19.20 -23.94
CA ALA A 4 13.84 18.31 -23.14
C ALA A 4 13.30 19.05 -21.91
N ASN A 5 12.02 18.84 -21.64
CA ASN A 5 11.40 19.27 -20.39
C ASN A 5 11.55 18.14 -19.36
N VAL A 6 12.20 18.44 -18.24
CA VAL A 6 12.58 17.45 -17.22
C VAL A 6 12.04 17.85 -15.87
N PHE A 7 11.31 16.95 -15.21
CA PHE A 7 10.99 17.06 -13.80
C PHE A 7 12.14 16.48 -12.97
N VAL A 8 12.74 17.29 -12.10
CA VAL A 8 13.82 16.81 -11.22
C VAL A 8 13.28 15.98 -10.06
N ASN A 9 13.96 14.88 -9.78
CA ASN A 9 13.55 13.95 -8.72
C ASN A 9 13.97 14.43 -7.31
N ILE A 10 13.49 15.63 -6.92
CA ILE A 10 13.75 16.24 -5.63
C ILE A 10 12.42 16.37 -4.87
N PRO A 11 12.33 15.91 -3.58
CA PRO A 11 11.08 15.91 -2.82
C PRO A 11 10.77 17.27 -2.18
N VAL A 12 10.80 18.36 -2.96
CA VAL A 12 10.52 19.72 -2.51
C VAL A 12 9.42 20.31 -3.38
N LYS A 13 8.28 20.67 -2.76
CA LYS A 13 7.11 21.17 -3.47
C LYS A 13 7.37 22.46 -4.26
N SER A 14 8.18 23.38 -3.74
CA SER A 14 8.45 24.67 -4.38
C SER A 14 9.20 24.59 -5.71
N ILE A 15 9.86 23.45 -5.99
CA ILE A 15 10.58 23.22 -7.26
C ILE A 15 9.88 22.18 -8.16
N ALA A 16 8.62 21.84 -7.86
CA ALA A 16 7.82 20.85 -8.55
C ALA A 16 7.29 21.35 -9.91
N ARG A 17 8.19 21.74 -10.79
CA ARG A 17 7.91 22.18 -12.18
C ARG A 17 8.86 21.53 -13.16
N ALA A 18 8.51 21.53 -14.44
CA ALA A 18 9.42 21.12 -15.49
C ALA A 18 10.50 22.21 -15.70
N TYR A 19 11.74 21.77 -15.90
CA TYR A 19 12.87 22.60 -16.28
C TYR A 19 13.34 22.18 -17.66
N THR A 20 13.63 23.18 -18.52
CA THR A 20 14.09 22.92 -19.89
C THR A 20 15.62 22.74 -19.90
N TYR A 21 16.07 21.64 -20.50
CA TYR A 21 17.49 21.33 -20.71
C TYR A 21 17.78 21.17 -22.20
N SER A 22 19.01 21.41 -22.62
CA SER A 22 19.48 21.07 -23.97
C SER A 22 19.79 19.57 -24.04
N VAL A 23 19.49 18.96 -25.18
CA VAL A 23 19.84 17.55 -25.46
C VAL A 23 21.07 17.53 -26.32
N PRO A 24 22.22 17.00 -25.83
CA PRO A 24 23.44 16.86 -26.64
C PRO A 24 23.21 15.93 -27.84
N ALA A 25 23.99 16.15 -28.93
CA ALA A 25 23.85 15.32 -30.15
C ALA A 25 24.05 13.83 -29.92
N GLU A 26 24.90 13.44 -28.96
CA GLU A 26 25.18 12.06 -28.55
C GLU A 26 23.94 11.40 -27.84
N LEU A 27 23.04 12.22 -27.30
CA LEU A 27 21.83 11.80 -26.60
C LEU A 27 20.55 12.11 -27.40
N SER A 28 20.68 12.35 -28.73
CA SER A 28 19.54 12.70 -29.60
C SER A 28 18.43 11.62 -29.66
N TYR A 29 18.71 10.40 -29.23
CA TYR A 29 17.76 9.30 -29.12
C TYR A 29 16.81 9.44 -27.91
N LEU A 30 17.05 10.39 -27.00
CA LEU A 30 16.20 10.58 -25.83
C LEU A 30 14.82 11.11 -26.23
N GLU A 31 13.80 10.52 -25.65
CA GLU A 31 12.39 10.87 -25.82
C GLU A 31 11.67 10.96 -24.47
N ALA A 32 10.39 11.25 -24.46
CA ALA A 32 9.59 11.22 -23.23
C ALA A 32 9.65 9.84 -22.56
N GLY A 33 9.63 9.84 -21.23
CA GLY A 33 9.69 8.60 -20.45
C GLY A 33 11.09 8.15 -20.03
N TRP A 34 12.16 8.79 -20.56
CA TRP A 34 13.53 8.50 -20.12
C TRP A 34 13.84 9.10 -18.75
N ARG A 35 14.64 8.38 -17.97
CA ARG A 35 15.31 8.90 -16.78
C ARG A 35 16.69 9.40 -17.16
N VAL A 36 17.02 10.59 -16.69
CA VAL A 36 18.27 11.26 -17.06
C VAL A 36 18.95 11.87 -15.84
N PHE A 37 20.25 12.10 -15.95
CA PHE A 37 21.00 12.94 -15.03
C PHE A 37 21.09 14.35 -15.57
N VAL A 38 20.71 15.31 -14.72
CA VAL A 38 20.74 16.74 -15.04
C VAL A 38 21.42 17.54 -13.93
N PRO A 39 22.12 18.64 -14.29
CA PRO A 39 22.69 19.56 -13.31
C PRO A 39 21.61 20.46 -12.73
N PHE A 40 21.42 20.41 -11.42
CA PHE A 40 20.44 21.22 -10.70
C PHE A 40 20.99 21.71 -9.35
N GLY A 41 20.99 23.05 -9.10
CA GLY A 41 21.50 23.63 -7.86
C GLY A 41 22.97 23.28 -7.55
N GLY A 42 23.84 23.19 -8.57
CA GLY A 42 25.24 22.81 -8.41
C GLY A 42 25.48 21.32 -8.10
N ARG A 43 24.44 20.47 -8.25
CA ARG A 43 24.52 19.02 -8.03
C ARG A 43 23.97 18.29 -9.25
N LYS A 44 24.45 17.07 -9.45
CA LYS A 44 23.88 16.12 -10.40
C LYS A 44 22.68 15.43 -9.76
N VAL A 45 21.51 15.52 -10.39
CA VAL A 45 20.27 14.93 -9.90
C VAL A 45 19.61 14.08 -10.98
N GLU A 46 18.85 13.08 -10.56
CA GLU A 46 17.97 12.32 -11.45
C GLU A 46 16.79 13.17 -11.85
N GLY A 47 16.38 13.09 -13.11
CA GLY A 47 15.18 13.73 -13.64
C GLY A 47 14.43 12.81 -14.59
N PHE A 48 13.20 13.19 -14.88
CA PHE A 48 12.28 12.47 -15.76
C PHE A 48 11.92 13.33 -16.96
N ILE A 49 12.22 12.88 -18.18
CA ILE A 49 11.84 13.58 -19.40
C ILE A 49 10.33 13.38 -19.61
N VAL A 50 9.61 14.48 -19.75
CA VAL A 50 8.16 14.45 -20.04
C VAL A 50 7.83 14.86 -21.47
N SER A 51 8.73 15.63 -22.11
CA SER A 51 8.62 15.96 -23.52
C SER A 51 9.99 16.35 -24.10
N VAL A 52 10.17 16.03 -25.36
CA VAL A 52 11.32 16.46 -26.15
C VAL A 52 10.80 17.21 -27.38
N ALA A 53 11.40 18.35 -27.71
CA ALA A 53 10.99 19.12 -28.86
C ALA A 53 12.20 19.88 -29.46
N GLU A 54 12.21 20.05 -30.79
CA GLU A 54 13.07 20.98 -31.45
C GLU A 54 12.55 22.39 -31.30
N LYS A 55 13.36 23.30 -30.77
CA LYS A 55 13.02 24.71 -30.58
C LYS A 55 14.01 25.59 -31.35
N THR A 56 13.49 26.64 -31.95
CA THR A 56 14.28 27.67 -32.59
C THR A 56 14.93 28.59 -31.56
N ALA A 57 15.98 29.35 -31.95
CA ALA A 57 16.60 30.33 -31.06
C ALA A 57 15.61 31.46 -30.66
N GLU A 58 14.67 31.78 -31.54
CA GLU A 58 13.62 32.79 -31.29
C GLU A 58 12.60 32.31 -30.23
N GLU A 59 12.19 31.05 -30.30
CA GLU A 59 11.29 30.45 -29.29
C GLU A 59 11.93 30.32 -27.91
N LEU A 60 13.23 30.17 -27.84
CA LEU A 60 13.98 30.07 -26.59
C LEU A 60 14.35 31.45 -26.00
N GLY A 61 14.35 32.50 -26.81
CA GLY A 61 14.71 33.86 -26.38
C GLY A 61 15.99 33.93 -25.56
N ASP A 62 15.97 34.66 -24.45
CA ASP A 62 17.13 34.83 -23.55
C ASP A 62 17.59 33.52 -22.86
N MET A 63 16.84 32.44 -22.99
CA MET A 63 17.20 31.13 -22.43
C MET A 63 18.13 30.32 -23.34
N ALA A 64 18.21 30.60 -24.64
CA ALA A 64 18.97 29.82 -25.62
C ALA A 64 20.43 29.57 -25.22
N GLY A 65 21.09 30.60 -24.63
CA GLY A 65 22.50 30.52 -24.19
C GLY A 65 22.70 30.05 -22.72
N LYS A 66 21.59 29.86 -21.98
CA LYS A 66 21.61 29.53 -20.54
C LYS A 66 21.14 28.09 -20.21
N LEU A 67 20.67 27.35 -21.24
CA LEU A 67 20.23 25.97 -21.05
C LEU A 67 21.43 25.09 -20.68
N LYS A 68 21.27 24.37 -19.59
CA LYS A 68 22.23 23.35 -19.18
C LYS A 68 21.96 22.04 -19.95
N PRO A 69 23.02 21.30 -20.34
CA PRO A 69 22.85 20.03 -21.05
C PRO A 69 22.39 18.91 -20.12
N ILE A 70 21.66 17.94 -20.68
CA ILE A 70 21.50 16.62 -20.07
C ILE A 70 22.86 15.94 -20.05
N GLU A 71 23.26 15.37 -18.91
CA GLU A 71 24.60 14.79 -18.77
C GLU A 71 24.68 13.33 -19.21
N ALA A 72 23.63 12.52 -18.90
CA ALA A 72 23.59 11.12 -19.29
C ALA A 72 22.17 10.55 -19.17
N ALA A 73 21.89 9.49 -19.91
CA ALA A 73 20.75 8.60 -19.65
C ALA A 73 21.02 7.72 -18.41
N VAL A 74 19.97 7.41 -17.69
CA VAL A 74 20.02 6.54 -16.49
C VAL A 74 19.82 5.08 -16.87
N ASP A 75 18.95 4.82 -17.83
CA ASP A 75 18.56 3.50 -18.30
C ASP A 75 18.99 3.27 -19.75
N GLU A 76 18.92 2.03 -20.21
CA GLU A 76 19.20 1.64 -21.60
C GLU A 76 17.95 1.78 -22.51
N GLU A 77 16.77 1.97 -21.92
CA GLU A 77 15.46 2.12 -22.57
C GLU A 77 14.55 3.04 -21.75
N PRO A 78 13.50 3.64 -22.33
CA PRO A 78 12.55 4.47 -21.60
C PRO A 78 11.95 3.70 -20.41
N TRP A 79 11.95 4.33 -19.23
CA TRP A 79 11.34 3.71 -18.03
C TRP A 79 9.83 3.82 -18.06
N PHE A 80 9.30 4.95 -18.50
CA PHE A 80 7.86 5.25 -18.51
C PHE A 80 7.32 5.16 -19.94
N SER A 81 6.27 4.37 -20.15
CA SER A 81 5.50 4.42 -21.39
C SER A 81 4.59 5.66 -21.42
N ASP A 82 4.06 6.02 -22.59
CA ASP A 82 3.12 7.13 -22.76
C ASP A 82 1.90 7.00 -21.85
N LYS A 83 1.36 5.78 -21.71
CA LYS A 83 0.23 5.51 -20.81
C LYS A 83 0.57 5.75 -19.34
N MET A 84 1.79 5.40 -18.92
CA MET A 84 2.27 5.67 -17.55
C MET A 84 2.44 7.16 -17.32
N LEU A 85 2.98 7.90 -18.30
CA LEU A 85 3.10 9.36 -18.22
C LEU A 85 1.72 10.03 -18.17
N GLN A 86 0.79 9.60 -19.02
CA GLN A 86 -0.59 10.08 -19.03
C GLN A 86 -1.27 9.84 -17.67
N ALA A 87 -1.14 8.63 -17.11
CA ALA A 87 -1.68 8.31 -15.80
C ALA A 87 -1.04 9.16 -14.69
N ALA A 88 0.29 9.30 -14.70
CA ALA A 88 1.01 10.10 -13.71
C ALA A 88 0.60 11.58 -13.75
N GLN A 89 0.44 12.15 -14.94
CA GLN A 89 0.00 13.52 -15.13
C GLN A 89 -1.42 13.73 -14.61
N TRP A 90 -2.37 12.88 -15.03
CA TRP A 90 -3.76 12.98 -14.59
C TRP A 90 -3.87 12.86 -13.06
N LEU A 91 -3.13 11.90 -12.47
CA LEU A 91 -3.13 11.71 -11.01
C LEU A 91 -2.49 12.87 -10.26
N ALA A 92 -1.42 13.47 -10.80
CA ALA A 92 -0.79 14.65 -10.20
C ALA A 92 -1.75 15.83 -10.16
N ASP A 93 -2.49 16.04 -11.26
CA ASP A 93 -3.51 17.08 -11.36
C ASP A 93 -4.68 16.83 -10.44
N PHE A 94 -5.16 15.57 -10.38
CA PHE A 94 -6.28 15.19 -9.53
C PHE A 94 -5.97 15.32 -8.04
N TYR A 95 -4.78 14.87 -7.59
CA TYR A 95 -4.41 14.89 -6.17
C TYR A 95 -3.68 16.16 -5.73
N LEU A 96 -3.53 17.15 -6.61
CA LEU A 96 -2.84 18.43 -6.36
C LEU A 96 -1.44 18.20 -5.77
N CYS A 97 -0.67 17.32 -6.40
CA CYS A 97 0.71 17.01 -6.03
C CYS A 97 1.65 17.15 -7.23
N SER A 98 2.96 17.04 -7.00
CA SER A 98 3.92 17.14 -8.10
C SER A 98 3.90 15.91 -9.01
N LEU A 99 4.14 16.12 -10.31
CA LEU A 99 4.29 15.01 -11.25
C LEU A 99 5.44 14.08 -10.85
N ALA A 100 6.55 14.62 -10.34
CA ALA A 100 7.66 13.83 -9.85
C ALA A 100 7.28 12.91 -8.66
N GLU A 101 6.35 13.33 -7.78
CA GLU A 101 5.83 12.47 -6.72
C GLU A 101 5.03 11.30 -7.28
N MET A 102 4.21 11.52 -8.31
CA MET A 102 3.46 10.46 -8.99
C MET A 102 4.37 9.52 -9.78
N MET A 103 5.32 10.05 -10.54
CA MET A 103 6.28 9.23 -11.29
C MET A 103 7.11 8.30 -10.40
N ARG A 104 7.48 8.76 -9.19
CA ARG A 104 8.18 7.89 -8.22
C ARG A 104 7.38 6.66 -7.80
N LEU A 105 6.06 6.69 -7.84
CA LEU A 105 5.24 5.52 -7.50
C LEU A 105 5.44 4.38 -8.48
N PHE A 106 5.71 4.69 -9.76
CA PHE A 106 6.00 3.70 -10.80
C PHE A 106 7.43 3.14 -10.73
N MET A 107 8.22 3.59 -9.75
CA MET A 107 9.59 3.12 -9.56
C MET A 107 9.68 2.14 -8.39
N PRO A 108 10.45 1.03 -8.52
CA PRO A 108 10.68 0.13 -7.41
C PRO A 108 11.42 0.88 -6.28
N GLY A 109 10.75 1.05 -5.15
CA GLY A 109 11.37 1.57 -3.92
C GLY A 109 11.35 3.07 -3.70
N LYS A 110 10.61 3.86 -4.47
CA LYS A 110 10.41 5.32 -4.30
C LYS A 110 11.69 6.18 -4.31
N SER A 111 12.86 5.60 -4.39
CA SER A 111 14.14 6.32 -4.37
C SER A 111 14.95 5.98 -5.61
N GLY A 112 15.28 7.01 -6.35
CA GLY A 112 16.13 6.93 -7.51
C GLY A 112 17.52 6.34 -7.23
N ILE A 113 18.39 6.46 -8.19
CA ILE A 113 19.77 5.99 -8.13
C ILE A 113 20.50 6.72 -7.01
N LYS A 114 21.28 5.99 -6.23
CA LYS A 114 22.15 6.58 -5.22
C LYS A 114 23.32 7.24 -5.96
N ILE A 115 23.32 8.58 -6.04
CA ILE A 115 24.48 9.31 -6.51
C ILE A 115 25.50 9.36 -5.37
N THR A 116 26.67 8.78 -5.58
CA THR A 116 27.79 8.88 -4.65
C THR A 116 28.76 9.93 -5.22
N VAL A 117 29.09 10.92 -4.42
CA VAL A 117 30.11 11.90 -4.78
C VAL A 117 31.46 11.29 -4.48
N ILE A 118 32.28 11.18 -5.49
CA ILE A 118 33.67 10.74 -5.40
C ILE A 118 34.55 12.00 -5.49
N TYR A 119 35.46 12.13 -4.57
CA TYR A 119 36.42 13.22 -4.53
C TYR A 119 37.77 12.72 -5.04
N GLN A 120 38.39 13.50 -5.87
CA GLN A 120 39.71 13.21 -6.42
C GLN A 120 40.63 14.41 -6.22
N SER A 121 41.91 14.18 -5.93
CA SER A 121 42.92 15.23 -5.84
C SER A 121 43.25 15.76 -7.23
N VAL A 122 43.49 17.09 -7.33
CA VAL A 122 44.00 17.72 -8.51
C VAL A 122 45.51 17.92 -8.32
N PRO A 123 46.39 17.14 -8.98
CA PRO A 123 47.84 17.14 -8.74
C PRO A 123 48.47 18.51 -8.94
N GLU A 124 47.99 19.30 -9.89
CA GLU A 124 48.47 20.64 -10.20
C GLU A 124 48.33 21.63 -9.03
N GLN A 125 47.47 21.36 -8.09
CA GLN A 125 47.18 22.16 -6.88
C GLN A 125 47.85 21.62 -5.61
N ALA A 126 48.81 20.70 -5.73
CA ALA A 126 49.46 20.03 -4.58
C ALA A 126 50.23 21.00 -3.65
N ASN A 127 50.59 22.17 -4.13
CA ASN A 127 51.34 23.20 -3.39
C ASN A 127 50.46 24.39 -2.94
N HIS A 128 49.14 24.26 -2.96
CA HIS A 128 48.24 25.32 -2.53
C HIS A 128 48.39 25.64 -1.03
N LEU A 129 48.35 26.93 -0.67
CA LEU A 129 48.54 27.41 0.73
C LEU A 129 47.59 26.77 1.76
N LEU A 130 46.37 26.44 1.37
CA LEU A 130 45.43 25.72 2.24
C LEU A 130 45.97 24.37 2.74
N LEU A 131 46.82 23.70 1.98
CA LEU A 131 47.44 22.43 2.33
C LEU A 131 48.58 22.56 3.38
N ALA A 132 48.90 23.79 3.82
CA ALA A 132 49.75 24.02 5.00
C ALA A 132 49.01 23.63 6.31
N MET A 133 47.70 23.56 6.30
CA MET A 133 46.90 23.16 7.46
C MET A 133 46.80 21.62 7.54
N PRO A 134 47.06 21.00 8.70
CA PRO A 134 47.14 19.54 8.82
C PRO A 134 45.89 18.79 8.38
N ALA A 135 44.70 19.31 8.69
CA ALA A 135 43.43 18.67 8.34
C ALA A 135 43.16 18.64 6.83
N TYR A 136 43.49 19.74 6.12
CA TYR A 136 43.31 19.83 4.67
C TYR A 136 44.36 18.98 3.94
N ARG A 137 45.58 18.95 4.48
CA ARG A 137 46.69 18.14 3.95
C ARG A 137 46.39 16.66 4.09
N ALA A 138 45.92 16.21 5.24
CA ALA A 138 45.52 14.80 5.50
C ALA A 138 44.44 14.33 4.51
N VAL A 139 43.41 15.15 4.22
CA VAL A 139 42.37 14.81 3.24
C VAL A 139 42.92 14.77 1.81
N TYR A 140 43.79 15.71 1.44
CA TYR A 140 44.44 15.71 0.12
C TYR A 140 45.33 14.47 -0.07
N ASP A 141 46.15 14.14 0.89
CA ASP A 141 47.06 12.99 0.83
C ASP A 141 46.33 11.65 0.81
N CYS A 142 45.20 11.55 1.53
CA CYS A 142 44.33 10.40 1.47
C CYS A 142 43.76 10.15 0.06
N LEU A 143 43.55 11.21 -0.72
CA LEU A 143 43.00 11.14 -2.07
C LEU A 143 44.09 11.08 -3.18
N SER A 144 45.31 11.47 -2.87
CA SER A 144 46.43 11.48 -3.84
C SER A 144 47.01 10.09 -4.10
N ALA A 145 46.71 9.10 -3.26
CA ALA A 145 47.29 7.76 -3.31
C ALA A 145 46.56 6.76 -4.21
N GLY A 146 45.47 7.15 -4.92
CA GLY A 146 44.70 6.18 -5.70
C GLY A 146 43.51 6.73 -6.46
N GLU A 147 42.59 5.85 -6.85
CA GLU A 147 41.28 6.18 -7.40
C GLU A 147 40.46 6.98 -6.37
N GLY A 148 39.67 7.95 -6.83
CA GLY A 148 38.91 8.84 -5.96
C GLY A 148 38.03 8.10 -4.91
N LEU A 149 37.81 8.74 -3.76
CA LEU A 149 37.07 8.16 -2.63
C LEU A 149 35.76 8.91 -2.34
N SER A 150 34.76 8.20 -1.86
CA SER A 150 33.54 8.81 -1.35
C SER A 150 33.76 9.43 0.04
N ARG A 151 32.94 10.41 0.41
CA ARG A 151 32.97 11.01 1.77
C ARG A 151 32.92 9.97 2.89
N GLY A 152 32.17 8.86 2.70
CA GLY A 152 32.06 7.79 3.69
C GLY A 152 33.38 7.01 3.85
N GLU A 153 34.10 6.79 2.76
CA GLU A 153 35.41 6.11 2.73
C GLU A 153 36.50 7.00 3.31
N ILE A 154 36.53 8.29 2.95
CA ILE A 154 37.46 9.28 3.54
C ILE A 154 37.23 9.38 5.07
N GLY A 155 35.96 9.42 5.54
CA GLY A 155 35.65 9.48 6.96
C GLY A 155 36.00 8.19 7.73
N LYS A 156 36.15 7.05 7.05
CA LYS A 156 36.68 5.80 7.66
C LYS A 156 38.20 5.83 7.70
N ALA A 157 38.86 6.37 6.68
CA ALA A 157 40.32 6.50 6.61
C ALA A 157 40.86 7.58 7.59
N LEU A 158 40.07 8.61 7.84
CA LEU A 158 40.41 9.77 8.67
C LEU A 158 39.36 10.01 9.75
N PRO A 159 39.25 9.12 10.77
CA PRO A 159 38.22 9.20 11.80
C PRO A 159 38.27 10.47 12.62
N ASP A 160 39.44 11.03 12.86
CA ASP A 160 39.67 12.25 13.67
C ASP A 160 39.06 13.50 13.05
N TYR A 161 38.89 13.53 11.75
CA TYR A 161 38.34 14.67 11.00
C TYR A 161 36.88 14.44 10.54
N LYS A 162 36.25 13.36 10.93
CA LYS A 162 34.93 12.94 10.44
C LYS A 162 33.85 14.00 10.62
N THR A 163 33.89 14.78 11.70
CA THR A 163 32.94 15.85 12.01
C THR A 163 33.11 17.04 11.08
N ASP A 164 34.33 17.43 10.79
CA ASP A 164 34.67 18.63 10.00
C ASP A 164 34.85 18.33 8.51
N LEU A 165 34.86 17.05 8.14
CA LEU A 165 35.06 16.56 6.79
C LEU A 165 34.18 17.24 5.73
N PRO A 166 32.87 17.52 5.95
CA PRO A 166 32.05 18.24 4.98
C PRO A 166 32.60 19.62 4.63
N GLN A 167 32.99 20.37 5.66
CA GLN A 167 33.49 21.73 5.50
C GLN A 167 34.90 21.75 4.82
N ILE A 168 35.74 20.76 5.17
CA ILE A 168 37.05 20.58 4.57
C ILE A 168 36.92 20.26 3.06
N LEU A 169 36.10 19.29 2.70
CA LEU A 169 35.84 18.88 1.33
C LEU A 169 35.27 20.03 0.48
N ASP A 170 34.29 20.77 1.03
CA ASP A 170 33.68 21.88 0.31
C ASP A 170 34.67 23.01 0.05
N LYS A 171 35.53 23.36 1.02
CA LYS A 171 36.58 24.34 0.82
C LYS A 171 37.64 23.89 -0.20
N LEU A 172 38.14 22.65 -0.08
CA LEU A 172 39.11 22.12 -1.03
C LEU A 172 38.56 22.09 -2.48
N CYS A 173 37.30 21.78 -2.65
CA CYS A 173 36.62 21.85 -3.95
C CYS A 173 36.43 23.29 -4.44
N GLN A 174 36.09 24.23 -3.55
CA GLN A 174 35.92 25.65 -3.88
C GLN A 174 37.21 26.27 -4.44
N TYR A 175 38.35 25.85 -3.92
CA TYR A 175 39.67 26.31 -4.38
C TYR A 175 40.29 25.44 -5.51
N GLY A 176 39.50 24.49 -6.07
CA GLY A 176 39.93 23.63 -7.16
C GLY A 176 41.00 22.60 -6.81
N ILE A 177 41.31 22.42 -5.50
CA ILE A 177 42.31 21.45 -5.00
C ILE A 177 41.77 20.01 -5.11
N LEU A 178 40.48 19.84 -4.98
CA LEU A 178 39.76 18.59 -5.24
C LEU A 178 38.71 18.79 -6.34
N SER A 179 38.57 17.78 -7.19
CA SER A 179 37.45 17.64 -8.13
C SER A 179 36.37 16.74 -7.54
N LYS A 180 35.11 17.00 -7.92
CA LYS A 180 33.96 16.17 -7.59
C LYS A 180 33.50 15.41 -8.81
N GLU A 181 33.51 14.11 -8.73
CA GLU A 181 32.88 13.24 -9.72
C GLU A 181 31.62 12.61 -9.12
N TYR A 182 30.54 12.59 -9.88
CA TYR A 182 29.28 12.01 -9.44
C TYR A 182 29.11 10.62 -10.04
N GLN A 183 29.31 9.58 -9.25
CA GLN A 183 29.13 8.20 -9.69
C GLN A 183 27.71 7.72 -9.33
N ALA A 184 27.00 7.24 -10.34
CA ALA A 184 25.68 6.63 -10.18
C ALA A 184 25.84 5.19 -9.73
N GLY A 185 25.53 4.91 -8.47
CA GLY A 185 25.48 3.56 -7.93
C GLY A 185 24.05 3.01 -7.95
N LYS A 186 23.82 1.89 -8.63
CA LYS A 186 22.55 1.17 -8.48
C LYS A 186 22.44 0.71 -7.01
N ARG A 187 21.41 1.16 -6.29
CA ARG A 187 21.12 0.70 -4.90
C ARG A 187 20.84 -0.80 -4.82
N GLU A 188 20.70 -1.46 -5.94
CA GLU A 188 20.21 -2.81 -6.08
C GLU A 188 21.36 -3.77 -6.35
N LYS A 189 21.47 -4.78 -5.50
CA LYS A 189 22.36 -5.90 -5.75
C LYS A 189 21.61 -6.95 -6.57
N ALA A 190 21.75 -6.90 -7.90
CA ALA A 190 21.31 -8.00 -8.74
C ALA A 190 22.01 -9.30 -8.30
N ARG A 191 21.27 -10.39 -8.22
CA ARG A 191 21.85 -11.72 -7.94
C ARG A 191 22.27 -12.34 -9.26
N TYR A 192 23.53 -12.69 -9.37
CA TYR A 192 24.05 -13.41 -10.52
C TYR A 192 24.37 -14.85 -10.10
N GLU A 193 23.98 -15.80 -10.91
CA GLU A 193 24.36 -17.18 -10.76
C GLU A 193 25.32 -17.56 -11.90
N LYS A 194 26.36 -18.32 -11.56
CA LYS A 194 27.30 -18.82 -12.55
C LYS A 194 26.76 -20.10 -13.17
N PHE A 195 26.77 -20.18 -14.49
CA PHE A 195 26.40 -21.34 -15.29
C PHE A 195 27.62 -21.84 -16.05
N ALA A 196 27.75 -23.15 -16.12
CA ALA A 196 28.66 -23.78 -17.06
C ALA A 196 27.87 -24.16 -18.31
N GLN A 197 28.36 -23.76 -19.47
CA GLN A 197 27.76 -24.06 -20.77
C GLN A 197 28.78 -24.78 -21.65
N LEU A 198 28.38 -25.91 -22.29
CA LEU A 198 29.15 -26.58 -23.31
C LEU A 198 29.41 -25.68 -24.53
N LEU A 199 30.66 -25.70 -25.02
CA LEU A 199 31.05 -25.01 -26.25
C LEU A 199 31.23 -25.99 -27.41
N ALA A 200 31.43 -27.27 -27.11
CA ALA A 200 31.64 -28.32 -28.10
C ALA A 200 30.62 -29.44 -27.92
N GLU A 201 30.32 -30.15 -28.98
CA GLU A 201 29.47 -31.36 -28.94
C GLU A 201 30.24 -32.47 -28.24
N VAL A 202 29.59 -33.16 -27.32
CA VAL A 202 30.24 -34.24 -26.55
C VAL A 202 30.16 -35.55 -27.35
N THR A 203 31.28 -35.89 -28.03
CA THR A 203 31.40 -37.13 -28.78
C THR A 203 31.99 -38.25 -27.93
N PRO A 204 31.76 -39.54 -28.29
CA PRO A 204 32.37 -40.67 -27.60
C PRO A 204 33.92 -40.63 -27.56
N GLU A 205 34.55 -40.05 -28.59
CA GLU A 205 35.98 -39.85 -28.69
C GLU A 205 36.44 -38.84 -27.61
N LEU A 206 35.76 -37.71 -27.52
CA LEU A 206 36.04 -36.69 -26.50
C LEU A 206 35.91 -37.29 -25.06
N LEU A 207 34.90 -38.05 -24.78
CA LEU A 207 34.74 -38.73 -23.49
C LEU A 207 35.86 -39.72 -23.20
N ALA A 208 36.40 -40.41 -24.21
CA ALA A 208 37.48 -41.32 -24.06
C ALA A 208 38.82 -40.64 -23.66
N GLU A 209 39.06 -39.40 -24.09
CA GLU A 209 40.21 -38.57 -23.68
C GLU A 209 40.19 -38.29 -22.18
N PHE A 210 39.00 -38.17 -21.59
CA PHE A 210 38.81 -37.86 -20.16
C PHE A 210 38.61 -39.12 -19.29
N LYS A 211 38.78 -40.37 -19.85
CA LYS A 211 38.58 -41.63 -19.15
C LYS A 211 39.38 -41.75 -17.84
N ARG A 212 40.58 -41.14 -17.76
CA ARG A 212 41.40 -41.07 -16.53
C ARG A 212 41.01 -39.95 -15.57
N LYS A 213 40.18 -38.96 -16.02
CA LYS A 213 39.76 -37.78 -15.26
C LYS A 213 38.24 -37.86 -15.01
N LYS A 214 37.81 -38.88 -14.26
CA LYS A 214 36.40 -39.23 -14.04
C LYS A 214 35.49 -38.05 -13.66
N ALA A 215 35.99 -37.09 -12.87
CA ALA A 215 35.19 -35.92 -12.48
C ALA A 215 34.91 -34.96 -13.64
N GLN A 216 35.84 -34.79 -14.58
CA GLN A 216 35.68 -33.97 -15.77
C GLN A 216 34.80 -34.68 -16.81
N GLN A 217 34.96 -35.98 -16.97
CA GLN A 217 34.10 -36.81 -17.82
C GLN A 217 32.63 -36.72 -17.34
N HIS A 218 32.40 -36.91 -16.04
CA HIS A 218 31.06 -36.78 -15.45
C HIS A 218 30.43 -35.42 -15.65
N LEU A 219 31.22 -34.32 -15.54
CA LEU A 219 30.72 -32.95 -15.81
C LEU A 219 30.28 -32.81 -17.28
N LEU A 220 31.03 -33.35 -18.25
CA LEU A 220 30.66 -33.31 -19.68
C LEU A 220 29.40 -34.13 -19.95
N GLU A 221 29.27 -35.31 -19.36
CA GLU A 221 28.03 -36.11 -19.46
C GLU A 221 26.80 -35.40 -18.88
N VAL A 222 26.95 -34.81 -17.71
CA VAL A 222 25.88 -34.05 -17.05
C VAL A 222 25.47 -32.84 -17.89
N LEU A 223 26.41 -32.07 -18.43
CA LEU A 223 26.10 -30.91 -19.26
C LEU A 223 25.53 -31.31 -20.62
N SER A 224 25.97 -32.45 -21.21
CA SER A 224 25.38 -32.91 -22.48
C SER A 224 23.92 -33.38 -22.35
N ALA A 225 23.53 -33.90 -21.17
CA ALA A 225 22.17 -34.25 -20.85
C ALA A 225 21.30 -33.06 -20.42
N ALA A 226 21.92 -31.91 -20.14
CA ALA A 226 21.20 -30.70 -19.68
C ALA A 226 20.59 -29.95 -20.85
N GLU A 227 19.46 -29.28 -20.59
CA GLU A 227 18.79 -28.43 -21.57
C GLU A 227 19.74 -27.34 -22.09
N GLN A 228 19.89 -27.23 -23.40
CA GLN A 228 20.83 -26.33 -24.10
C GLN A 228 22.32 -26.49 -23.67
N GLY A 229 22.70 -27.65 -23.12
CA GLY A 229 24.07 -27.90 -22.68
C GLY A 229 24.56 -26.99 -21.54
N GLN A 230 23.66 -26.48 -20.71
CA GLN A 230 24.00 -25.54 -19.63
C GLN A 230 23.41 -25.96 -18.28
N MET A 231 24.16 -25.71 -17.20
CA MET A 231 23.70 -25.97 -15.84
C MET A 231 24.31 -24.99 -14.84
N ALA A 232 23.50 -24.62 -13.82
CA ALA A 232 23.95 -23.73 -12.75
C ALA A 232 25.01 -24.42 -11.85
N PHE A 233 25.96 -23.63 -11.34
CA PHE A 233 27.00 -24.12 -10.41
C PHE A 233 26.40 -24.74 -9.15
N ALA A 234 25.27 -24.22 -8.64
CA ALA A 234 24.57 -24.79 -7.50
C ALA A 234 24.06 -26.20 -7.78
N ALA A 235 23.47 -26.46 -8.97
CA ALA A 235 22.98 -27.75 -9.40
C ALA A 235 24.15 -28.75 -9.66
N LEU A 236 25.22 -28.27 -10.26
CA LEU A 236 26.44 -29.06 -10.44
C LEU A 236 27.06 -29.47 -9.10
N LYS A 237 27.06 -28.55 -8.11
CA LYS A 237 27.56 -28.87 -6.76
C LYS A 237 26.70 -29.92 -6.05
N ALA A 238 25.36 -29.89 -6.24
CA ALA A 238 24.46 -30.92 -5.72
C ALA A 238 24.76 -32.31 -6.30
N GLN A 239 25.33 -32.40 -7.53
CA GLN A 239 25.80 -33.60 -8.17
C GLN A 239 27.29 -33.94 -7.82
N LYS A 240 27.83 -33.34 -6.74
CA LYS A 240 29.21 -33.54 -6.24
C LYS A 240 30.31 -33.07 -7.20
N ILE A 241 29.98 -32.20 -8.17
CA ILE A 241 30.98 -31.60 -9.08
C ILE A 241 31.61 -30.39 -8.42
N THR A 242 32.94 -30.36 -8.35
CA THR A 242 33.68 -29.29 -7.68
C THR A 242 33.91 -28.09 -8.61
N THR A 243 34.04 -26.89 -8.00
CA THR A 243 34.31 -25.67 -8.76
C THR A 243 35.64 -25.76 -9.55
N ALA A 244 36.64 -26.47 -9.00
CA ALA A 244 37.93 -26.72 -9.67
C ALA A 244 37.74 -27.52 -10.95
N THR A 245 36.90 -28.57 -10.95
CA THR A 245 36.57 -29.36 -12.15
C THR A 245 35.97 -28.50 -13.25
N ILE A 246 35.08 -27.56 -12.88
CA ILE A 246 34.44 -26.62 -13.83
C ILE A 246 35.50 -25.67 -14.42
N HIS A 247 36.36 -25.09 -13.59
CA HIS A 247 37.42 -24.19 -14.08
C HIS A 247 38.43 -24.91 -14.99
N ASN A 248 38.82 -26.12 -14.67
CA ASN A 248 39.73 -26.90 -15.50
C ASN A 248 39.19 -27.20 -16.92
N LEU A 249 37.87 -27.49 -17.05
CA LEU A 249 37.25 -27.69 -18.36
C LEU A 249 37.03 -26.35 -19.10
N ALA A 250 36.87 -25.24 -18.36
CA ALA A 250 36.80 -23.91 -18.95
C ALA A 250 38.17 -23.45 -19.51
N GLU A 251 39.26 -23.73 -18.80
CA GLU A 251 40.62 -23.49 -19.27
C GLU A 251 40.98 -24.37 -20.48
N ALA A 252 40.44 -25.59 -20.52
CA ALA A 252 40.56 -26.45 -21.68
C ALA A 252 39.71 -26.04 -22.89
N GLY A 253 38.92 -24.98 -22.79
CA GLY A 253 38.08 -24.43 -23.86
C GLY A 253 36.83 -25.27 -24.20
N LEU A 254 36.48 -26.28 -23.40
CA LEU A 254 35.34 -27.18 -23.66
C LEU A 254 34.04 -26.65 -23.10
N ILE A 255 34.10 -25.78 -22.07
CA ILE A 255 32.96 -25.12 -21.46
C ILE A 255 33.22 -23.63 -21.29
N GLN A 256 32.16 -22.82 -21.26
CA GLN A 256 32.21 -21.43 -20.93
C GLN A 256 31.50 -21.15 -19.62
N ILE A 257 32.10 -20.35 -18.75
CA ILE A 257 31.47 -19.89 -17.53
C ILE A 257 30.73 -18.59 -17.85
N ARG A 258 29.42 -18.61 -17.77
CA ARG A 258 28.56 -17.43 -17.96
C ARG A 258 27.91 -17.03 -16.63
N GLN A 259 27.72 -15.72 -16.45
CA GLN A 259 26.93 -15.19 -15.36
C GLN A 259 25.57 -14.80 -15.90
N ARG A 260 24.52 -15.34 -15.31
CA ARG A 260 23.13 -15.00 -15.62
C ARG A 260 22.49 -14.35 -14.41
N ARG A 261 21.79 -13.23 -14.63
CA ARG A 261 20.98 -12.62 -13.58
C ARG A 261 19.84 -13.57 -13.21
N VAL A 262 19.75 -13.93 -11.92
CA VAL A 262 18.65 -14.73 -11.38
C VAL A 262 17.68 -13.80 -10.67
N LEU A 263 16.45 -13.79 -11.14
CA LEU A 263 15.37 -13.02 -10.53
C LEU A 263 14.85 -13.78 -9.29
N ARG A 264 14.77 -13.07 -8.15
CA ARG A 264 14.23 -13.64 -6.92
C ARG A 264 12.72 -13.76 -7.05
N ASP A 265 12.17 -14.91 -6.67
CA ASP A 265 10.74 -15.11 -6.50
C ASP A 265 10.52 -15.66 -5.07
N SER A 266 9.96 -14.82 -4.20
CA SER A 266 9.70 -15.17 -2.79
C SER A 266 8.62 -16.25 -2.61
N TYR A 267 7.93 -16.61 -3.70
CA TYR A 267 6.85 -17.60 -3.71
C TYR A 267 7.15 -18.82 -4.58
N LYS A 268 8.40 -18.99 -5.05
CA LYS A 268 8.80 -20.07 -5.95
C LYS A 268 8.62 -21.46 -5.32
N ASP A 269 8.96 -21.56 -4.03
CA ASP A 269 8.99 -22.86 -3.30
C ASP A 269 7.65 -23.16 -2.57
N THR A 270 6.58 -22.43 -2.91
CA THR A 270 5.27 -22.70 -2.31
C THR A 270 4.68 -23.96 -2.96
N GLU A 271 4.39 -24.99 -2.16
CA GLU A 271 3.76 -26.22 -2.64
C GLU A 271 2.43 -25.88 -3.36
N LEU A 272 2.37 -26.25 -4.63
CA LEU A 272 1.19 -26.08 -5.44
C LEU A 272 0.21 -27.22 -5.15
N THR A 273 -0.93 -26.92 -4.61
CA THR A 273 -2.06 -27.85 -4.59
C THR A 273 -2.54 -28.09 -6.02
N CYS A 274 -2.84 -29.33 -6.40
CA CYS A 274 -3.40 -29.66 -7.70
C CYS A 274 -4.56 -28.74 -8.09
N GLN A 275 -4.66 -28.40 -9.36
CA GLN A 275 -5.79 -27.62 -9.90
C GLN A 275 -7.11 -28.35 -9.57
N PRO A 276 -7.97 -27.80 -8.71
CA PRO A 276 -9.27 -28.41 -8.48
C PRO A 276 -10.13 -28.22 -9.73
N GLN A 277 -10.76 -29.28 -10.20
CA GLN A 277 -11.86 -29.14 -11.16
C GLN A 277 -13.04 -28.51 -10.43
N ILE A 278 -13.27 -27.23 -10.65
CA ILE A 278 -14.36 -26.47 -10.00
C ILE A 278 -15.49 -26.29 -11.00
N ASN A 279 -16.66 -26.80 -10.66
CA ASN A 279 -17.88 -26.47 -11.39
C ASN A 279 -18.36 -25.09 -10.94
N LEU A 280 -18.51 -24.18 -11.90
CA LEU A 280 -18.99 -22.83 -11.63
C LEU A 280 -20.50 -22.85 -11.33
N THR A 281 -20.93 -22.04 -10.36
CA THR A 281 -22.33 -21.82 -10.08
C THR A 281 -23.00 -20.98 -11.18
N LEU A 282 -24.35 -20.99 -11.22
CA LEU A 282 -25.10 -20.17 -12.17
C LEU A 282 -24.78 -18.68 -12.02
N ASP A 283 -24.65 -18.19 -10.77
CA ASP A 283 -24.36 -16.77 -10.54
C ASP A 283 -22.94 -16.41 -10.97
N GLN A 284 -21.96 -17.31 -10.76
CA GLN A 284 -20.59 -17.13 -11.27
C GLN A 284 -20.56 -17.06 -12.79
N ASN A 285 -21.26 -17.99 -13.48
CA ASN A 285 -21.35 -17.99 -14.94
C ASN A 285 -21.98 -16.70 -15.48
N LYS A 286 -23.11 -16.26 -14.91
CA LYS A 286 -23.76 -15.00 -15.30
C LYS A 286 -22.82 -13.80 -15.14
N ALA A 287 -22.07 -13.75 -14.05
CA ALA A 287 -21.12 -12.67 -13.82
C ALA A 287 -19.99 -12.67 -14.87
N ILE A 288 -19.44 -13.84 -15.20
CA ILE A 288 -18.39 -14.00 -16.21
C ILE A 288 -18.92 -13.65 -17.61
N GLU A 289 -20.12 -14.11 -17.96
CA GLU A 289 -20.77 -13.84 -19.25
C GLU A 289 -21.02 -12.34 -19.44
N ALA A 290 -21.48 -11.62 -18.41
CA ALA A 290 -21.71 -10.18 -18.47
C ALA A 290 -20.43 -9.37 -18.73
N MET A 291 -19.28 -9.80 -18.18
CA MET A 291 -17.98 -9.10 -18.34
C MET A 291 -17.26 -9.47 -19.64
N THR A 292 -17.47 -10.67 -20.16
CA THR A 292 -16.71 -11.24 -21.29
C THR A 292 -16.76 -10.37 -22.57
N PRO A 293 -17.89 -9.78 -22.99
CA PRO A 293 -17.93 -8.92 -24.17
C PRO A 293 -16.98 -7.73 -24.10
N PHE A 294 -17.00 -7.00 -22.98
CA PHE A 294 -16.14 -5.81 -22.78
C PHE A 294 -14.66 -6.16 -22.81
N LEU A 295 -14.27 -7.26 -22.15
CA LEU A 295 -12.91 -7.77 -22.21
C LEU A 295 -12.53 -8.20 -23.63
N SER A 296 -13.47 -8.79 -24.37
CA SER A 296 -13.23 -9.28 -25.72
C SER A 296 -13.07 -8.17 -26.74
N GLU A 297 -13.85 -7.12 -26.60
CA GLU A 297 -13.82 -5.95 -27.47
C GLU A 297 -12.71 -4.95 -27.07
N GLY A 298 -12.07 -5.16 -25.92
CA GLY A 298 -11.08 -4.20 -25.38
C GLY A 298 -11.71 -2.85 -25.05
N LYS A 299 -12.92 -2.86 -24.49
CA LYS A 299 -13.64 -1.66 -24.05
C LYS A 299 -13.61 -1.51 -22.54
N HIS A 300 -13.39 -0.28 -22.10
CA HIS A 300 -13.50 0.03 -20.68
C HIS A 300 -14.93 -0.12 -20.18
N HIS A 301 -15.12 -0.84 -19.08
CA HIS A 301 -16.35 -0.85 -18.30
C HIS A 301 -16.07 -1.25 -16.84
N GLY A 302 -16.84 -0.68 -15.90
CA GLY A 302 -16.73 -0.95 -14.49
C GLY A 302 -17.85 -1.85 -13.98
N PHE A 303 -17.49 -2.88 -13.20
CA PHE A 303 -18.42 -3.81 -12.58
C PHE A 303 -18.23 -3.82 -11.06
N LEU A 304 -19.35 -3.91 -10.33
CA LEU A 304 -19.36 -4.18 -8.90
C LEU A 304 -19.91 -5.60 -8.65
N LEU A 305 -19.04 -6.52 -8.22
CA LEU A 305 -19.41 -7.88 -7.86
C LEU A 305 -19.74 -7.97 -6.38
N LYS A 306 -21.03 -7.88 -6.03
CA LYS A 306 -21.53 -8.05 -4.68
C LYS A 306 -21.79 -9.53 -4.43
N GLY A 307 -20.98 -10.17 -3.60
CA GLY A 307 -21.14 -11.59 -3.29
C GLY A 307 -20.91 -11.87 -1.81
N VAL A 308 -21.80 -12.63 -1.18
CA VAL A 308 -21.65 -13.02 0.23
C VAL A 308 -20.30 -13.69 0.49
N THR A 309 -19.85 -13.66 1.74
CA THR A 309 -18.62 -14.36 2.13
C THR A 309 -18.75 -15.86 1.85
N GLY A 310 -17.83 -16.42 1.05
CA GLY A 310 -17.89 -17.82 0.62
C GLY A 310 -18.71 -18.07 -0.66
N SER A 311 -19.12 -17.04 -1.40
CA SER A 311 -19.79 -17.19 -2.69
C SER A 311 -18.86 -17.57 -3.86
N GLY A 312 -17.53 -17.57 -3.63
CA GLY A 312 -16.55 -17.92 -4.66
C GLY A 312 -16.19 -16.80 -5.61
N LYS A 313 -16.19 -15.53 -5.18
CA LYS A 313 -15.72 -14.38 -5.95
C LYS A 313 -14.33 -14.60 -6.57
N THR A 314 -13.40 -15.20 -5.81
CA THR A 314 -12.04 -15.48 -6.27
C THR A 314 -12.02 -16.37 -7.52
N GLN A 315 -12.97 -17.31 -7.65
CA GLN A 315 -13.07 -18.14 -8.85
C GLN A 315 -13.48 -17.32 -10.07
N VAL A 316 -14.41 -16.37 -9.91
CA VAL A 316 -14.77 -15.41 -10.98
C VAL A 316 -13.55 -14.60 -11.41
N TYR A 317 -12.74 -14.14 -10.46
CA TYR A 317 -11.49 -13.41 -10.76
C TYR A 317 -10.52 -14.24 -11.59
N ILE A 318 -10.31 -15.51 -11.22
CA ILE A 318 -9.43 -16.45 -11.92
C ILE A 318 -9.94 -16.69 -13.35
N GLU A 319 -11.24 -16.95 -13.55
CA GLU A 319 -11.81 -17.19 -14.87
C GLU A 319 -11.69 -15.96 -15.80
N MET A 320 -11.93 -14.76 -15.25
CA MET A 320 -11.73 -13.52 -15.99
C MET A 320 -10.25 -13.29 -16.32
N ALA A 321 -9.34 -13.62 -15.41
CA ALA A 321 -7.90 -13.53 -15.63
C ALA A 321 -7.46 -14.51 -16.74
N LYS A 322 -7.98 -15.76 -16.77
CA LYS A 322 -7.72 -16.73 -17.86
C LYS A 322 -8.13 -16.14 -19.22
N LYS A 323 -9.33 -15.54 -19.30
CA LYS A 323 -9.83 -14.92 -20.53
C LYS A 323 -8.97 -13.73 -20.98
N ALA A 324 -8.50 -12.90 -20.02
CA ALA A 324 -7.62 -11.78 -20.32
C ALA A 324 -6.25 -12.26 -20.82
N ARG A 325 -5.65 -13.25 -20.14
CA ARG A 325 -4.35 -13.82 -20.52
C ARG A 325 -4.39 -14.55 -21.86
N ALA A 326 -5.47 -15.26 -22.16
CA ALA A 326 -5.67 -15.91 -23.45
C ALA A 326 -5.68 -14.91 -24.64
N LYS A 327 -5.98 -13.63 -24.37
CA LYS A 327 -5.89 -12.53 -25.35
C LYS A 327 -4.56 -11.77 -25.30
N GLY A 328 -3.57 -12.26 -24.56
CA GLY A 328 -2.29 -11.57 -24.37
C GLY A 328 -2.37 -10.29 -23.51
N ARG A 329 -3.53 -10.03 -22.88
CA ARG A 329 -3.71 -8.84 -22.01
C ARG A 329 -3.20 -9.12 -20.59
N GLN A 330 -2.68 -8.09 -19.95
CA GLN A 330 -2.15 -8.16 -18.59
C GLN A 330 -3.24 -7.95 -17.55
N VAL A 331 -3.04 -8.48 -16.35
CA VAL A 331 -4.02 -8.45 -15.26
C VAL A 331 -3.40 -7.89 -13.99
N VAL A 332 -4.11 -6.97 -13.35
CA VAL A 332 -3.76 -6.47 -12.02
C VAL A 332 -4.80 -6.96 -11.02
N VAL A 333 -4.36 -7.60 -9.95
CA VAL A 333 -5.23 -8.05 -8.85
C VAL A 333 -4.82 -7.35 -7.57
N LEU A 334 -5.68 -6.48 -7.10
CA LEU A 334 -5.48 -5.79 -5.83
C LEU A 334 -6.16 -6.55 -4.71
N VAL A 335 -5.42 -6.76 -3.64
CA VAL A 335 -5.92 -7.34 -2.40
C VAL A 335 -5.47 -6.48 -1.21
N PRO A 336 -6.25 -6.41 -0.11
CA PRO A 336 -5.81 -5.72 1.09
C PRO A 336 -4.47 -6.28 1.59
N GLU A 337 -3.59 -5.42 2.10
CA GLU A 337 -2.20 -5.79 2.47
C GLU A 337 -2.14 -6.99 3.43
N ILE A 338 -3.15 -7.13 4.28
CA ILE A 338 -3.30 -8.25 5.23
C ILE A 338 -3.67 -9.56 4.51
N ALA A 339 -4.43 -9.48 3.42
CA ALA A 339 -4.89 -10.65 2.66
C ALA A 339 -3.83 -11.21 1.68
N LEU A 340 -2.74 -10.47 1.42
CA LEU A 340 -1.63 -10.89 0.55
C LEU A 340 -0.90 -12.15 1.04
N THR A 341 -1.17 -12.59 2.26
CA THR A 341 -0.39 -13.64 2.93
C THR A 341 -0.82 -15.07 2.61
N GLY A 342 -1.80 -15.32 1.71
CA GLY A 342 -2.09 -16.72 1.50
C GLY A 342 -3.07 -17.07 0.38
N GLN A 343 -4.36 -16.98 0.61
CA GLN A 343 -5.35 -17.72 -0.18
C GLN A 343 -5.49 -17.24 -1.64
N VAL A 344 -5.56 -15.93 -1.87
CA VAL A 344 -5.74 -15.40 -3.23
C VAL A 344 -4.52 -15.68 -4.08
N VAL A 345 -3.31 -15.44 -3.55
CA VAL A 345 -2.06 -15.70 -4.27
C VAL A 345 -1.92 -17.19 -4.60
N LEU A 346 -2.19 -18.08 -3.63
CA LEU A 346 -2.14 -19.54 -3.83
C LEU A 346 -3.19 -20.02 -4.83
N ALA A 347 -4.42 -19.49 -4.75
CA ALA A 347 -5.47 -19.80 -5.69
C ALA A 347 -5.11 -19.42 -7.13
N PHE A 348 -4.53 -18.23 -7.33
CA PHE A 348 -4.05 -17.83 -8.65
C PHE A 348 -2.85 -18.65 -9.11
N LYS A 349 -1.88 -18.94 -8.22
CA LYS A 349 -0.71 -19.76 -8.57
C LYS A 349 -1.06 -21.16 -9.02
N ALA A 350 -2.14 -21.74 -8.51
CA ALA A 350 -2.61 -23.06 -8.94
C ALA A 350 -2.97 -23.09 -10.44
N TYR A 351 -3.42 -21.95 -11.00
CA TYR A 351 -3.79 -21.83 -12.42
C TYR A 351 -2.73 -21.13 -13.29
N PHE A 352 -1.86 -20.34 -12.69
CA PHE A 352 -0.84 -19.53 -13.37
C PHE A 352 0.51 -19.65 -12.65
N PRO A 353 1.14 -20.84 -12.60
CA PRO A 353 2.30 -21.09 -11.77
C PRO A 353 3.48 -20.16 -12.05
N ASP A 354 3.71 -19.83 -13.33
CA ASP A 354 4.86 -19.05 -13.81
C ASP A 354 4.51 -17.65 -14.33
N ASP A 355 3.22 -17.27 -14.41
CA ASP A 355 2.76 -16.02 -15.01
C ASP A 355 2.41 -14.95 -13.97
N ILE A 356 2.78 -15.14 -12.71
CA ILE A 356 2.42 -14.26 -11.59
C ILE A 356 3.65 -13.59 -10.98
N VAL A 357 3.48 -12.30 -10.65
CA VAL A 357 4.36 -11.53 -9.79
C VAL A 357 3.57 -10.98 -8.60
N VAL A 358 4.14 -11.08 -7.40
CA VAL A 358 3.53 -10.54 -6.18
C VAL A 358 4.25 -9.26 -5.75
N MET A 359 3.48 -8.18 -5.49
CA MET A 359 3.99 -6.85 -5.15
C MET A 359 3.41 -6.34 -3.84
N HIS A 360 4.24 -6.15 -2.81
CA HIS A 360 3.82 -5.60 -1.51
C HIS A 360 4.94 -4.87 -0.77
N SER A 361 4.57 -4.11 0.28
CA SER A 361 5.49 -3.26 1.06
C SER A 361 6.59 -4.04 1.80
N ARG A 362 6.35 -5.31 2.13
CA ARG A 362 7.31 -6.17 2.87
C ARG A 362 8.39 -6.81 2.00
N LEU A 363 8.29 -6.69 0.66
CA LEU A 363 9.38 -7.10 -0.24
C LEU A 363 10.56 -6.16 -0.10
N SER A 364 11.77 -6.71 -0.11
CA SER A 364 13.00 -5.92 -0.20
C SER A 364 13.05 -5.15 -1.52
N LEU A 365 13.86 -4.11 -1.58
CA LEU A 365 14.03 -3.32 -2.80
C LEU A 365 14.50 -4.18 -3.98
N SER A 366 15.40 -5.13 -3.73
CA SER A 366 15.90 -6.05 -4.75
C SER A 366 14.83 -7.00 -5.27
N GLU A 367 13.97 -7.54 -4.38
CA GLU A 367 12.84 -8.38 -4.79
C GLU A 367 11.83 -7.62 -5.64
N ARG A 368 11.50 -6.36 -5.26
CA ARG A 368 10.61 -5.51 -6.05
C ARG A 368 11.18 -5.21 -7.43
N ASN A 369 12.48 -4.90 -7.51
CA ASN A 369 13.11 -4.64 -8.79
C ASN A 369 13.16 -5.90 -9.67
N ASP A 370 13.47 -7.06 -9.10
CA ASP A 370 13.46 -8.32 -9.84
C ASP A 370 12.03 -8.64 -10.37
N ALA A 371 10.98 -8.34 -9.57
CA ALA A 371 9.59 -8.46 -9.98
C ALA A 371 9.24 -7.53 -11.16
N VAL A 372 9.65 -6.25 -11.08
CA VAL A 372 9.45 -5.27 -12.17
C VAL A 372 10.18 -5.70 -13.44
N VAL A 373 11.44 -6.13 -13.33
CA VAL A 373 12.21 -6.63 -14.49
C VAL A 373 11.54 -7.84 -15.14
N ARG A 374 10.97 -8.76 -14.33
CA ARG A 374 10.25 -9.93 -14.84
C ARG A 374 9.02 -9.52 -15.64
N VAL A 375 8.24 -8.56 -15.15
CA VAL A 375 7.07 -8.02 -15.85
C VAL A 375 7.47 -7.34 -17.15
N ARG A 376 8.45 -6.43 -17.14
CA ARG A 376 8.91 -5.70 -18.34
C ARG A 376 9.44 -6.61 -19.43
N ARG A 377 10.08 -7.72 -19.07
CA ARG A 377 10.57 -8.74 -20.01
C ARG A 377 9.49 -9.71 -20.49
N GLY A 378 8.22 -9.49 -20.13
CA GLY A 378 7.13 -10.39 -20.50
C GLY A 378 7.13 -11.73 -19.77
N GLY A 379 7.96 -11.90 -18.74
CA GLY A 379 8.03 -13.14 -17.94
C GLY A 379 6.90 -13.31 -16.93
N ALA A 380 5.99 -12.34 -16.82
CA ALA A 380 4.74 -12.44 -16.05
C ALA A 380 3.72 -11.44 -16.57
N GLY A 381 2.48 -11.90 -16.70
CA GLY A 381 1.36 -11.08 -17.16
C GLY A 381 0.32 -10.78 -16.08
N ILE A 382 0.46 -11.34 -14.89
CA ILE A 382 -0.44 -11.12 -13.77
C ILE A 382 0.35 -10.52 -12.60
N VAL A 383 -0.08 -9.37 -12.12
CA VAL A 383 0.47 -8.71 -10.93
C VAL A 383 -0.55 -8.78 -9.82
N ILE A 384 -0.21 -9.44 -8.71
CA ILE A 384 -1.05 -9.51 -7.51
C ILE A 384 -0.39 -8.69 -6.42
N GLY A 385 -1.13 -7.80 -5.77
CA GLY A 385 -0.52 -7.02 -4.72
C GLY A 385 -1.45 -6.09 -3.95
N ALA A 386 -0.84 -5.31 -3.05
CA ALA A 386 -1.51 -4.20 -2.39
C ALA A 386 -1.65 -3.01 -3.35
N ARG A 387 -2.16 -1.89 -2.87
CA ARG A 387 -2.36 -0.65 -3.66
C ARG A 387 -1.16 -0.27 -4.56
N SER A 388 0.07 -0.58 -4.12
CA SER A 388 1.28 -0.26 -4.90
C SER A 388 1.46 -1.11 -6.16
N ALA A 389 0.75 -2.22 -6.30
CA ALA A 389 0.78 -3.07 -7.50
C ALA A 389 0.26 -2.37 -8.76
N LEU A 390 -0.62 -1.35 -8.60
CA LEU A 390 -1.12 -0.52 -9.70
C LEU A 390 -0.02 0.23 -10.45
N PHE A 391 1.09 0.52 -9.79
CA PHE A 391 2.20 1.26 -10.37
C PHE A 391 3.30 0.36 -10.96
N THR A 392 3.03 -0.94 -11.08
CA THR A 392 3.92 -1.83 -11.83
C THR A 392 3.86 -1.46 -13.32
N PRO A 393 5.00 -1.36 -14.02
CA PRO A 393 5.03 -0.93 -15.42
C PRO A 393 4.43 -2.01 -16.35
N LEU A 394 3.14 -1.89 -16.57
CA LEU A 394 2.32 -2.73 -17.44
C LEU A 394 1.81 -1.88 -18.61
N ASP A 395 2.01 -2.33 -19.84
CA ASP A 395 1.68 -1.56 -21.04
C ASP A 395 0.37 -1.99 -21.73
N ASN A 396 -0.14 -3.20 -21.40
CA ASN A 396 -1.32 -3.77 -22.03
C ASN A 396 -2.28 -4.38 -21.00
N ILE A 397 -2.75 -3.56 -20.04
CA ILE A 397 -3.70 -4.00 -19.02
C ILE A 397 -5.06 -4.27 -19.68
N GLY A 398 -5.64 -5.47 -19.49
CA GLY A 398 -6.98 -5.85 -19.93
C GLY A 398 -8.00 -5.98 -18.82
N LEU A 399 -7.51 -6.22 -17.59
CA LEU A 399 -8.37 -6.45 -16.44
C LEU A 399 -7.71 -5.93 -15.17
N ILE A 400 -8.45 -5.13 -14.42
CA ILE A 400 -8.06 -4.72 -13.06
C ILE A 400 -9.11 -5.24 -12.10
N ILE A 401 -8.69 -6.06 -11.15
CA ILE A 401 -9.53 -6.64 -10.10
C ILE A 401 -9.16 -5.98 -8.78
N MET A 402 -10.16 -5.56 -8.01
CA MET A 402 -9.99 -5.02 -6.68
C MET A 402 -10.85 -5.81 -5.70
N ASP A 403 -10.23 -6.71 -4.95
CA ASP A 403 -10.93 -7.50 -3.94
C ASP A 403 -11.10 -6.70 -2.65
N GLU A 404 -12.22 -6.89 -1.94
CA GLU A 404 -12.61 -6.11 -0.76
C GLU A 404 -12.46 -4.59 -1.01
N GLU A 405 -13.11 -4.07 -2.08
CA GLU A 405 -12.94 -2.71 -2.61
C GLU A 405 -13.18 -1.60 -1.57
N GLN A 406 -13.95 -1.91 -0.52
CA GLN A 406 -14.27 -1.01 0.60
C GLN A 406 -13.13 -0.92 1.63
N ASP A 407 -12.05 -1.69 1.47
CA ASP A 407 -10.98 -1.73 2.48
C ASP A 407 -10.23 -0.39 2.57
N MET A 408 -10.09 0.10 3.79
CA MET A 408 -9.43 1.39 4.07
C MET A 408 -7.93 1.38 3.70
N SER A 409 -7.27 0.22 3.61
CA SER A 409 -5.86 0.12 3.24
C SER A 409 -5.57 0.55 1.79
N TYR A 410 -6.59 0.72 0.98
CA TYR A 410 -6.48 1.22 -0.39
C TYR A 410 -6.23 2.72 -0.49
N LYS A 411 -6.41 3.48 0.58
CA LYS A 411 -5.99 4.88 0.66
C LYS A 411 -4.56 4.99 1.20
N GLN A 412 -3.76 5.89 0.65
CA GLN A 412 -2.44 6.23 1.14
C GLN A 412 -2.51 7.43 2.09
N ASP A 413 -1.91 7.29 3.29
CA ASP A 413 -1.90 8.35 4.32
C ASP A 413 -0.79 9.39 4.07
N GLU A 414 0.31 8.99 3.39
CA GLU A 414 1.42 9.86 3.03
C GLU A 414 1.25 10.45 1.64
N SER A 415 1.95 11.57 1.35
CA SER A 415 1.96 12.16 0.00
C SER A 415 2.66 11.25 -1.01
N PRO A 416 2.07 11.12 -2.22
CA PRO A 416 0.75 11.58 -2.64
C PRO A 416 -0.37 10.73 -2.02
N ARG A 417 -1.42 11.38 -1.49
CA ARG A 417 -2.53 10.72 -0.77
C ARG A 417 -3.58 10.14 -1.70
N TYR A 418 -3.16 9.25 -2.57
CA TYR A 418 -4.05 8.62 -3.55
C TYR A 418 -4.94 7.53 -2.94
N HIS A 419 -6.08 7.28 -3.57
CA HIS A 419 -6.92 6.11 -3.33
C HIS A 419 -6.77 5.13 -4.50
N ALA A 420 -6.47 3.87 -4.20
CA ALA A 420 -6.21 2.84 -5.23
C ALA A 420 -7.39 2.65 -6.20
N LYS A 421 -8.65 2.84 -5.75
CA LYS A 421 -9.83 2.76 -6.62
C LYS A 421 -9.79 3.82 -7.73
N VAL A 422 -9.48 5.07 -7.39
CA VAL A 422 -9.38 6.17 -8.36
C VAL A 422 -8.26 5.92 -9.36
N VAL A 423 -7.10 5.43 -8.87
CA VAL A 423 -5.97 5.03 -9.74
C VAL A 423 -6.36 3.88 -10.66
N ALA A 424 -7.04 2.85 -10.13
CA ALA A 424 -7.49 1.70 -10.89
C ALA A 424 -8.49 2.08 -11.99
N GLU A 425 -9.43 2.99 -11.68
CA GLU A 425 -10.38 3.51 -12.65
C GLU A 425 -9.71 4.27 -13.79
N GLU A 426 -8.75 5.15 -13.46
CA GLU A 426 -8.05 5.91 -14.49
C GLU A 426 -7.16 5.02 -15.36
N LEU A 427 -6.41 4.09 -14.76
CA LEU A 427 -5.64 3.10 -15.51
C LEU A 427 -6.54 2.23 -16.39
N ALA A 428 -7.72 1.81 -15.89
CA ALA A 428 -8.67 1.04 -16.68
C ALA A 428 -9.18 1.83 -17.88
N LYS A 429 -9.43 3.14 -17.74
CA LYS A 429 -9.82 4.03 -18.87
C LYS A 429 -8.69 4.16 -19.89
N ILE A 430 -7.47 4.48 -19.44
CA ILE A 430 -6.30 4.66 -20.32
C ILE A 430 -5.99 3.39 -21.11
N HIS A 431 -6.11 2.22 -20.46
CA HIS A 431 -5.82 0.93 -21.08
C HIS A 431 -7.02 0.28 -21.80
N GLN A 432 -8.19 0.92 -21.77
CA GLN A 432 -9.45 0.32 -22.27
C GLN A 432 -9.65 -1.08 -21.65
N ALA A 433 -9.58 -1.15 -20.33
CA ALA A 433 -9.63 -2.37 -19.52
C ALA A 433 -10.94 -2.50 -18.76
N VAL A 434 -11.30 -3.73 -18.42
CA VAL A 434 -12.39 -4.02 -17.50
C VAL A 434 -11.93 -3.78 -16.07
N LEU A 435 -12.73 -3.04 -15.29
CA LEU A 435 -12.54 -2.85 -13.86
C LEU A 435 -13.57 -3.70 -13.09
N LEU A 436 -13.10 -4.59 -12.25
CA LEU A 436 -13.92 -5.45 -11.41
C LEU A 436 -13.70 -5.13 -9.92
N LEU A 437 -14.67 -4.51 -9.30
CA LEU A 437 -14.70 -4.22 -7.87
C LEU A 437 -15.44 -5.36 -7.15
N GLY A 438 -14.78 -6.11 -6.28
CA GLY A 438 -15.39 -7.22 -5.57
C GLY A 438 -15.55 -6.95 -4.08
N SER A 439 -16.72 -7.25 -3.52
CA SER A 439 -17.00 -7.10 -2.10
C SER A 439 -18.17 -7.96 -1.63
N ALA A 440 -18.15 -8.31 -0.34
CA ALA A 440 -19.34 -8.83 0.36
C ALA A 440 -20.19 -7.68 0.92
N THR A 441 -19.55 -6.58 1.27
CA THR A 441 -20.14 -5.38 1.83
C THR A 441 -19.60 -4.17 1.08
N PRO A 442 -20.07 -3.90 -0.15
CA PRO A 442 -19.57 -2.79 -0.95
C PRO A 442 -19.59 -1.46 -0.20
N SER A 443 -18.68 -0.54 -0.56
CA SER A 443 -18.76 0.84 -0.09
C SER A 443 -20.04 1.48 -0.62
N LEU A 444 -20.67 2.34 0.19
CA LEU A 444 -21.93 2.97 -0.19
C LEU A 444 -21.76 3.83 -1.44
N GLU A 445 -20.57 4.44 -1.61
CA GLU A 445 -20.23 5.20 -2.80
C GLU A 445 -20.20 4.32 -4.07
N SER A 446 -19.61 3.10 -4.00
CA SER A 446 -19.60 2.19 -5.15
C SER A 446 -20.99 1.62 -5.45
N TYR A 447 -21.77 1.31 -4.43
CA TYR A 447 -23.14 0.83 -4.62
C TYR A 447 -24.06 1.92 -5.18
N TYR A 448 -23.95 3.16 -4.70
CA TYR A 448 -24.66 4.32 -5.26
C TYR A 448 -24.38 4.50 -6.75
N ARG A 449 -23.12 4.35 -7.17
CA ARG A 449 -22.72 4.42 -8.59
C ARG A 449 -23.36 3.35 -9.45
N THR A 450 -23.71 2.18 -8.88
CA THR A 450 -24.50 1.17 -9.63
C THR A 450 -25.95 1.62 -9.84
N GLN A 451 -26.53 2.36 -8.90
CA GLN A 451 -27.87 2.93 -9.04
C GLN A 451 -27.91 4.08 -10.07
N GLN A 452 -26.78 4.78 -10.25
CA GLN A 452 -26.64 5.82 -11.27
C GLN A 452 -26.28 5.27 -12.65
N GLY A 453 -26.07 3.96 -12.79
CA GLY A 453 -25.67 3.32 -14.06
C GLY A 453 -24.20 3.52 -14.46
N GLU A 454 -23.36 4.08 -13.58
CA GLU A 454 -21.92 4.24 -13.81
C GLU A 454 -21.15 2.92 -13.68
N LEU A 455 -21.65 2.01 -12.88
CA LEU A 455 -21.12 0.65 -12.69
C LEU A 455 -22.25 -0.37 -12.92
N THR A 456 -21.92 -1.52 -13.47
CA THR A 456 -22.88 -2.64 -13.58
C THR A 456 -22.79 -3.50 -12.32
N LEU A 457 -23.93 -3.69 -11.63
CA LEU A 457 -24.03 -4.55 -10.46
C LEU A 457 -24.14 -6.02 -10.87
N LEU A 458 -23.26 -6.86 -10.34
CA LEU A 458 -23.30 -8.31 -10.44
C LEU A 458 -23.47 -8.89 -9.03
N THR A 459 -24.40 -9.84 -8.86
CA THR A 459 -24.76 -10.36 -7.54
C THR A 459 -24.51 -11.85 -7.42
N MET A 460 -23.94 -12.25 -6.26
CA MET A 460 -23.75 -13.66 -5.88
C MET A 460 -24.29 -13.88 -4.45
N PRO A 461 -25.61 -14.06 -4.28
CA PRO A 461 -26.27 -14.02 -2.98
C PRO A 461 -26.09 -15.31 -2.17
N LYS A 462 -25.62 -16.41 -2.77
CA LYS A 462 -25.52 -17.71 -2.12
C LYS A 462 -24.07 -18.10 -1.85
N ARG A 463 -23.83 -18.81 -0.76
CA ARG A 463 -22.58 -19.52 -0.51
C ARG A 463 -22.45 -20.74 -1.42
N ILE A 464 -21.21 -21.13 -1.75
CA ILE A 464 -20.95 -22.38 -2.47
C ILE A 464 -21.48 -23.56 -1.64
N GLY A 465 -22.21 -24.48 -2.27
CA GLY A 465 -22.81 -25.65 -1.62
C GLY A 465 -24.05 -25.36 -0.78
N ASP A 466 -24.76 -24.23 -1.04
CA ASP A 466 -25.98 -23.79 -0.34
C ASP A 466 -25.86 -23.77 1.20
N MET A 467 -24.64 -23.52 1.71
CA MET A 467 -24.36 -23.48 3.14
C MET A 467 -25.14 -22.37 3.83
N PRO A 468 -25.81 -22.62 4.97
CA PRO A 468 -26.56 -21.61 5.67
C PRO A 468 -25.66 -20.53 6.24
N LEU A 469 -26.20 -19.32 6.34
CA LEU A 469 -25.55 -18.22 7.04
C LEU A 469 -25.47 -18.54 8.56
N PRO A 470 -24.50 -17.99 9.29
CA PRO A 470 -24.37 -18.20 10.71
C PRO A 470 -25.55 -17.60 11.48
N VAL A 471 -25.91 -18.21 12.61
CA VAL A 471 -26.88 -17.65 13.55
C VAL A 471 -26.19 -16.55 14.34
N VAL A 472 -26.72 -15.34 14.28
CA VAL A 472 -26.15 -14.16 14.97
C VAL A 472 -27.06 -13.79 16.13
N GLN A 473 -26.52 -13.77 17.35
CA GLN A 473 -27.20 -13.34 18.57
C GLN A 473 -26.59 -12.01 19.04
N CYS A 474 -27.44 -11.02 19.28
CA CYS A 474 -27.05 -9.77 19.92
C CYS A 474 -27.22 -9.85 21.42
N VAL A 475 -26.23 -9.37 22.17
CA VAL A 475 -26.31 -9.28 23.64
C VAL A 475 -26.21 -7.82 24.05
N ASP A 476 -27.24 -7.34 24.73
CA ASP A 476 -27.31 -6.02 25.33
C ASP A 476 -26.48 -5.98 26.62
N MET A 477 -25.32 -5.33 26.55
CA MET A 477 -24.41 -5.20 27.69
C MET A 477 -24.97 -4.34 28.82
N ARG A 478 -25.99 -3.52 28.56
CA ARG A 478 -26.73 -2.78 29.62
C ARG A 478 -27.50 -3.73 30.52
N GLN A 479 -28.12 -4.76 29.92
CA GLN A 479 -28.85 -5.81 30.65
C GLN A 479 -27.89 -6.70 31.44
N GLU A 480 -26.77 -7.10 30.84
CA GLU A 480 -25.71 -7.86 31.51
C GLU A 480 -25.21 -7.13 32.77
N LEU A 481 -24.99 -5.80 32.70
CA LEU A 481 -24.61 -5.00 33.85
C LEU A 481 -25.69 -4.95 34.93
N ARG A 482 -26.96 -4.81 34.57
CA ARG A 482 -28.10 -4.82 35.50
C ARG A 482 -28.23 -6.17 36.23
N MET A 483 -27.93 -7.27 35.54
CA MET A 483 -27.88 -8.60 36.10
C MET A 483 -26.60 -8.91 36.89
N GLY A 484 -25.76 -7.89 37.14
CA GLY A 484 -24.55 -7.99 37.95
C GLY A 484 -23.28 -8.42 37.22
N ASN A 485 -23.32 -8.66 35.90
CA ASN A 485 -22.13 -8.97 35.12
C ASN A 485 -21.29 -7.71 34.88
N ARG A 486 -20.12 -7.62 35.50
CA ARG A 486 -19.19 -6.51 35.36
C ARG A 486 -18.00 -6.82 34.43
N HIS A 487 -17.92 -8.06 33.91
CA HIS A 487 -16.89 -8.52 33.00
C HIS A 487 -17.00 -7.86 31.62
N ILE A 488 -15.93 -7.97 30.83
CA ILE A 488 -15.93 -7.56 29.41
C ILE A 488 -16.74 -8.57 28.59
N LEU A 489 -16.66 -9.85 28.99
CA LEU A 489 -17.39 -10.94 28.32
C LEU A 489 -18.79 -11.09 28.91
N SER A 490 -19.80 -11.12 28.04
CA SER A 490 -21.18 -11.45 28.42
C SER A 490 -21.31 -12.93 28.78
N ARG A 491 -22.27 -13.27 29.65
CA ARG A 491 -22.56 -14.68 30.02
C ARG A 491 -22.86 -15.57 28.81
N PRO A 492 -23.68 -15.15 27.83
CA PRO A 492 -23.90 -15.95 26.63
C PRO A 492 -22.61 -16.21 25.84
N LEU A 493 -21.66 -15.24 25.78
CA LEU A 493 -20.39 -15.45 25.08
C LEU A 493 -19.45 -16.39 25.85
N GLN A 494 -19.43 -16.30 27.19
CA GLN A 494 -18.66 -17.23 28.03
C GLN A 494 -19.15 -18.66 27.80
N LEU A 495 -20.48 -18.87 27.84
CA LEU A 495 -21.11 -20.18 27.56
C LEU A 495 -20.78 -20.67 26.14
N LEU A 496 -20.82 -19.81 25.14
CA LEU A 496 -20.47 -20.18 23.75
C LEU A 496 -19.00 -20.64 23.66
N ILE A 497 -18.08 -19.96 24.36
CA ILE A 497 -16.65 -20.35 24.42
C ILE A 497 -16.51 -21.75 25.00
N GLU A 498 -17.11 -22.00 26.18
CA GLU A 498 -17.06 -23.29 26.85
C GLU A 498 -17.64 -24.40 25.98
N GLN A 499 -18.84 -24.20 25.38
CA GLN A 499 -19.49 -25.18 24.50
C GLN A 499 -18.65 -25.48 23.24
N THR A 500 -17.98 -24.49 22.70
CA THR A 500 -17.17 -24.66 21.51
C THR A 500 -15.90 -25.44 21.81
N MET A 501 -15.25 -25.13 22.93
CA MET A 501 -14.06 -25.87 23.39
C MET A 501 -14.37 -27.32 23.76
N ALA A 502 -15.50 -27.54 24.45
CA ALA A 502 -15.95 -28.91 24.80
C ALA A 502 -16.17 -29.81 23.58
N LYS A 503 -16.46 -29.23 22.41
CA LYS A 503 -16.58 -29.93 21.13
C LYS A 503 -15.23 -30.07 20.36
N GLY A 504 -14.13 -29.62 20.93
CA GLY A 504 -12.83 -29.59 20.23
C GLY A 504 -12.79 -28.64 19.00
N GLN A 505 -13.71 -27.66 18.99
CA GLN A 505 -13.80 -26.65 17.94
C GLN A 505 -13.10 -25.34 18.35
N GLN A 506 -12.92 -24.43 17.40
CA GLN A 506 -12.20 -23.19 17.62
C GLN A 506 -13.12 -21.97 17.55
N ILE A 507 -12.74 -20.91 18.27
CA ILE A 507 -13.45 -19.64 18.31
C ILE A 507 -12.54 -18.46 17.95
N ILE A 508 -13.09 -17.51 17.21
CA ILE A 508 -12.47 -16.20 16.99
C ILE A 508 -13.14 -15.17 17.89
N ILE A 509 -12.34 -14.45 18.67
CA ILE A 509 -12.81 -13.31 19.46
C ILE A 509 -12.21 -12.05 18.91
N MET A 510 -13.07 -11.16 18.43
CA MET A 510 -12.66 -9.90 17.85
C MET A 510 -12.95 -8.75 18.79
N LEU A 511 -11.90 -8.00 19.14
CA LEU A 511 -11.99 -6.72 19.82
C LEU A 511 -11.76 -5.60 18.79
N ASN A 512 -12.77 -4.79 18.55
CA ASN A 512 -12.61 -3.66 17.64
C ASN A 512 -11.85 -2.51 18.33
N ARG A 513 -10.50 -2.52 18.17
CA ARG A 513 -9.61 -1.48 18.66
C ARG A 513 -8.99 -0.74 17.48
N ARG A 514 -9.67 0.25 16.92
CA ARG A 514 -9.05 1.27 16.06
C ARG A 514 -9.49 2.65 16.51
N GLY A 515 -8.51 3.50 16.83
CA GLY A 515 -8.64 4.93 17.05
C GLY A 515 -7.89 5.38 18.30
N PHE A 516 -7.14 6.47 18.17
CA PHE A 516 -6.56 7.24 19.28
C PHE A 516 -7.64 7.98 20.09
N SER A 517 -8.89 7.95 19.63
CA SER A 517 -10.00 8.69 20.23
C SER A 517 -10.71 7.81 21.24
N THR A 518 -10.49 8.09 22.50
CA THR A 518 -11.21 7.47 23.60
C THR A 518 -12.49 8.28 23.84
N PHE A 519 -13.63 7.72 23.59
CA PHE A 519 -14.90 8.35 23.97
C PHE A 519 -15.33 7.88 25.35
N VAL A 520 -16.22 8.68 25.96
CA VAL A 520 -16.78 8.38 27.29
C VAL A 520 -18.23 7.95 27.12
N MET A 521 -18.57 6.79 27.70
CA MET A 521 -19.90 6.19 27.62
C MET A 521 -20.39 5.70 28.97
N CYS A 522 -21.69 5.84 29.22
CA CYS A 522 -22.35 5.23 30.37
C CYS A 522 -22.69 3.75 30.08
N ARG A 523 -22.13 2.85 30.89
CA ARG A 523 -22.39 1.41 30.74
C ARG A 523 -23.82 1.00 31.16
N SER A 524 -24.52 1.85 31.93
CA SER A 524 -25.89 1.53 32.40
C SER A 524 -26.97 1.79 31.36
N CYS A 525 -26.80 2.81 30.51
CA CYS A 525 -27.79 3.18 29.51
C CYS A 525 -27.27 3.28 28.07
N GLY A 526 -25.96 3.10 27.86
CA GLY A 526 -25.36 3.19 26.52
C GLY A 526 -25.12 4.63 26.03
N GLU A 527 -25.49 5.66 26.82
CA GLU A 527 -25.34 7.06 26.40
C GLU A 527 -23.87 7.43 26.23
N VAL A 528 -23.53 7.97 25.08
CA VAL A 528 -22.22 8.53 24.77
C VAL A 528 -22.27 10.04 24.97
N ILE A 529 -21.25 10.59 25.62
CA ILE A 529 -21.17 12.04 25.84
C ILE A 529 -20.91 12.71 24.52
N LYS A 530 -21.89 13.49 24.05
CA LYS A 530 -21.88 14.18 22.75
C LYS A 530 -21.75 15.69 22.90
N CYS A 531 -21.16 16.31 21.91
CA CYS A 531 -21.14 17.77 21.80
C CYS A 531 -22.57 18.33 21.66
N LYS A 532 -22.92 19.34 22.45
CA LYS A 532 -24.25 19.97 22.43
C LYS A 532 -24.54 20.75 21.13
N LEU A 533 -23.48 21.21 20.45
CA LEU A 533 -23.61 21.97 19.20
C LEU A 533 -23.62 21.06 17.97
N CYS A 534 -22.80 20.01 17.95
CA CYS A 534 -22.59 19.19 16.75
C CYS A 534 -23.24 17.80 16.83
N ALA A 535 -23.75 17.40 18.02
CA ALA A 535 -24.27 16.05 18.30
C ALA A 535 -23.23 14.91 18.06
N LEU A 536 -21.96 15.22 17.77
CA LEU A 536 -20.89 14.26 17.61
C LEU A 536 -20.32 13.81 18.95
N PRO A 537 -19.82 12.56 19.08
CA PRO A 537 -19.15 12.11 20.28
C PRO A 537 -17.96 12.97 20.63
N LEU A 538 -17.82 13.35 21.91
CA LEU A 538 -16.66 14.06 22.42
C LEU A 538 -15.50 13.11 22.62
N VAL A 539 -14.31 13.58 22.28
CA VAL A 539 -13.07 12.83 22.43
C VAL A 539 -12.40 13.14 23.77
N TYR A 540 -12.06 12.11 24.53
CA TYR A 540 -11.35 12.24 25.79
C TYR A 540 -9.84 12.41 25.55
N HIS A 541 -9.28 13.42 26.18
CA HIS A 541 -7.85 13.71 26.16
C HIS A 541 -7.18 13.37 27.51
N LYS A 542 -5.87 13.10 27.49
CA LYS A 542 -5.08 12.78 28.68
C LYS A 542 -5.06 13.89 29.75
N ASN A 543 -5.46 15.11 29.39
CA ASN A 543 -5.62 16.23 30.32
C ASN A 543 -6.92 16.19 31.14
N GLY A 544 -7.71 15.11 31.04
CA GLY A 544 -8.95 14.96 31.79
C GLY A 544 -10.17 15.68 31.18
N LYS A 545 -10.06 16.24 29.97
CA LYS A 545 -11.13 16.97 29.31
C LYS A 545 -11.67 16.21 28.09
N LEU A 546 -12.95 16.50 27.78
CA LEU A 546 -13.66 16.07 26.56
C LEU A 546 -13.64 17.21 25.56
N SER A 547 -13.25 16.97 24.32
CA SER A 547 -13.21 17.98 23.27
C SER A 547 -13.96 17.53 22.01
N CYS A 548 -14.66 18.46 21.38
CA CYS A 548 -15.25 18.29 20.07
C CYS A 548 -14.27 18.77 19.00
N HIS A 549 -13.78 17.88 18.14
CA HIS A 549 -12.86 18.24 17.06
C HIS A 549 -13.55 18.87 15.83
N HIS A 550 -14.87 19.11 15.92
CA HIS A 550 -15.63 19.79 14.87
C HIS A 550 -15.85 21.28 15.17
N CYS A 551 -16.18 21.61 16.42
CA CYS A 551 -16.47 22.99 16.84
C CYS A 551 -15.58 23.51 17.98
N ASP A 552 -14.58 22.75 18.38
CA ASP A 552 -13.58 23.05 19.42
C ASP A 552 -14.14 23.26 20.85
N VAL A 553 -15.40 22.90 21.08
CA VAL A 553 -15.98 22.91 22.43
C VAL A 553 -15.28 21.91 23.31
N THR A 554 -14.88 22.36 24.50
CA THR A 554 -14.22 21.53 25.52
C THR A 554 -15.04 21.52 26.80
N GLU A 555 -15.34 20.33 27.31
CA GLU A 555 -16.11 20.12 28.54
C GLU A 555 -15.35 19.19 29.51
N PRO A 556 -15.56 19.30 30.84
CA PRO A 556 -15.06 18.31 31.77
C PRO A 556 -15.80 16.96 31.58
N VAL A 557 -15.16 15.87 32.03
CA VAL A 557 -15.84 14.57 32.07
C VAL A 557 -16.89 14.62 33.20
N PRO A 558 -18.16 14.31 32.92
CA PRO A 558 -19.17 14.32 33.97
C PRO A 558 -18.96 13.14 34.94
N ASP A 559 -19.15 13.37 36.24
CA ASP A 559 -19.06 12.33 37.28
C ASP A 559 -20.22 11.34 37.24
N VAL A 560 -21.36 11.80 36.74
CA VAL A 560 -22.59 11.01 36.57
C VAL A 560 -23.15 11.17 35.17
N CYS A 561 -23.82 10.14 34.70
CA CYS A 561 -24.42 10.16 33.37
C CYS A 561 -25.52 11.23 33.26
N PRO A 562 -25.45 12.16 32.29
CA PRO A 562 -26.48 13.21 32.14
C PRO A 562 -27.88 12.65 31.81
N LYS A 563 -27.97 11.41 31.29
CA LYS A 563 -29.25 10.77 30.90
C LYS A 563 -29.89 9.95 32.01
N CYS A 564 -29.08 9.16 32.74
CA CYS A 564 -29.64 8.20 33.75
C CYS A 564 -29.03 8.35 35.13
N SER A 565 -28.22 9.38 35.39
CA SER A 565 -27.57 9.68 36.66
C SER A 565 -26.69 8.57 37.24
N SER A 566 -26.36 7.57 36.47
CA SER A 566 -25.49 6.47 36.89
C SER A 566 -24.04 6.91 36.98
N ARG A 567 -23.32 6.36 37.95
CA ARG A 567 -21.86 6.54 38.12
C ARG A 567 -21.01 5.60 37.25
N TYR A 568 -21.64 4.70 36.48
CA TYR A 568 -20.94 3.74 35.61
C TYR A 568 -20.51 4.38 34.28
N ILE A 569 -19.87 5.53 34.34
CA ILE A 569 -19.22 6.18 33.23
C ILE A 569 -17.81 5.59 33.09
N LYS A 570 -17.45 5.09 31.93
CA LYS A 570 -16.14 4.53 31.64
C LYS A 570 -15.57 5.06 30.33
N TYR A 571 -14.25 5.20 30.32
CA TYR A 571 -13.46 5.38 29.11
C TYR A 571 -13.49 4.06 28.33
N PHE A 572 -13.88 4.09 27.06
CA PHE A 572 -13.83 2.93 26.19
C PHE A 572 -12.44 2.82 25.56
N GLY A 573 -11.71 1.74 25.85
CA GLY A 573 -10.35 1.52 25.37
C GLY A 573 -9.62 0.39 26.10
N SER A 574 -10.28 -0.75 26.36
CA SER A 574 -9.57 -1.93 26.87
C SER A 574 -8.71 -2.56 25.76
N GLY A 575 -7.41 -2.83 26.05
CA GLY A 575 -6.53 -3.51 25.12
C GLY A 575 -6.81 -5.00 24.99
N THR A 576 -6.32 -5.61 23.91
CA THR A 576 -6.33 -7.06 23.70
C THR A 576 -5.68 -7.83 24.86
N GLU A 577 -4.67 -7.24 25.50
CA GLU A 577 -4.00 -7.78 26.71
C GLU A 577 -4.95 -7.96 27.90
N LYS A 578 -5.78 -6.95 28.16
CA LYS A 578 -6.73 -7.03 29.27
C LYS A 578 -7.81 -8.06 29.00
N LEU A 579 -8.24 -8.18 27.74
CA LEU A 579 -9.23 -9.21 27.34
C LEU A 579 -8.62 -10.61 27.41
N GLU A 580 -7.36 -10.78 27.05
CA GLU A 580 -6.61 -12.03 27.19
C GLU A 580 -6.52 -12.46 28.66
N GLN A 581 -6.16 -11.53 29.56
CA GLN A 581 -6.13 -11.80 31.01
C GLN A 581 -7.50 -12.22 31.56
N GLU A 582 -8.57 -11.55 31.13
CA GLU A 582 -9.93 -11.91 31.53
C GLU A 582 -10.35 -13.27 30.99
N LEU A 583 -9.99 -13.61 29.74
CA LEU A 583 -10.22 -14.94 29.16
C LEU A 583 -9.54 -16.04 29.97
N HIS A 584 -8.29 -15.84 30.38
CA HIS A 584 -7.57 -16.81 31.23
C HIS A 584 -8.18 -16.98 32.62
N GLN A 585 -8.82 -15.91 33.17
CA GLN A 585 -9.53 -16.01 34.46
C GLN A 585 -10.86 -16.79 34.34
N ILE A 586 -11.60 -16.57 33.23
CA ILE A 586 -12.93 -17.16 33.01
C ILE A 586 -12.80 -18.59 32.49
N VAL A 587 -11.87 -18.83 31.56
CA VAL A 587 -11.64 -20.16 30.96
C VAL A 587 -10.14 -20.51 31.04
N PRO A 588 -9.66 -20.95 32.23
CA PRO A 588 -8.22 -21.20 32.46
C PRO A 588 -7.60 -22.29 31.58
N SER A 589 -8.43 -23.22 31.08
CA SER A 589 -7.98 -24.30 30.19
C SER A 589 -7.81 -23.88 28.72
N ALA A 590 -8.25 -22.66 28.35
CA ALA A 590 -8.20 -22.20 26.96
C ALA A 590 -6.78 -21.80 26.54
N ARG A 591 -6.32 -22.32 25.40
CA ARG A 591 -5.09 -21.89 24.76
C ARG A 591 -5.40 -20.70 23.83
N VAL A 592 -4.99 -19.52 24.26
CA VAL A 592 -5.25 -18.26 23.54
C VAL A 592 -4.05 -17.85 22.72
N ILE A 593 -4.24 -17.44 21.45
CA ILE A 593 -3.22 -16.80 20.64
C ILE A 593 -3.71 -15.43 20.19
N ARG A 594 -2.83 -14.43 20.30
CA ARG A 594 -3.12 -13.04 19.96
C ARG A 594 -2.63 -12.67 18.57
N MET A 595 -3.47 -11.96 17.81
CA MET A 595 -3.13 -11.39 16.50
C MET A 595 -3.51 -9.90 16.44
N ASP A 596 -2.55 -9.06 16.77
CA ASP A 596 -2.66 -7.61 16.72
C ASP A 596 -1.38 -6.98 16.13
N ARG A 597 -1.32 -5.65 16.05
CA ARG A 597 -0.15 -4.96 15.50
C ARG A 597 1.15 -5.28 16.25
N ASP A 598 1.06 -5.44 17.56
CA ASP A 598 2.24 -5.62 18.42
C ASP A 598 2.83 -7.03 18.22
N THR A 599 1.98 -8.03 17.96
CA THR A 599 2.37 -9.43 17.74
C THR A 599 2.74 -9.74 16.29
N THR A 600 2.44 -8.84 15.32
CA THR A 600 2.62 -9.10 13.86
C THR A 600 3.70 -8.24 13.21
N ASN A 601 4.70 -7.78 13.95
CA ASN A 601 5.75 -6.88 13.46
C ASN A 601 6.78 -7.53 12.51
N THR A 602 6.93 -8.86 12.50
CA THR A 602 7.87 -9.57 11.62
C THR A 602 7.22 -9.99 10.29
N LYS A 603 8.05 -10.23 9.26
CA LYS A 603 7.61 -10.52 7.87
C LYS A 603 6.62 -11.71 7.79
N PHE A 604 6.77 -12.73 8.64
CA PHE A 604 5.98 -13.97 8.60
C PHE A 604 5.13 -14.24 9.85
N ALA A 605 5.20 -13.38 10.89
CA ALA A 605 4.47 -13.60 12.14
C ALA A 605 2.96 -13.84 11.95
N HIS A 606 2.35 -13.13 11.00
CA HIS A 606 0.94 -13.30 10.68
C HIS A 606 0.62 -14.70 10.13
N GLN A 607 1.48 -15.24 9.26
CA GLN A 607 1.32 -16.59 8.70
C GLN A 607 1.53 -17.66 9.77
N GLU A 608 2.57 -17.49 10.61
CA GLU A 608 2.87 -18.42 11.70
C GLU A 608 1.73 -18.52 12.71
N ILE A 609 1.14 -17.36 13.12
CA ILE A 609 -0.01 -17.33 14.03
C ILE A 609 -1.19 -18.10 13.43
N LEU A 610 -1.51 -17.86 12.17
CA LEU A 610 -2.61 -18.53 11.49
C LEU A 610 -2.34 -20.02 11.27
N GLN A 611 -1.11 -20.39 10.96
CA GLN A 611 -0.74 -21.79 10.79
C GLN A 611 -0.89 -22.54 12.10
N LYS A 612 -0.33 -22.05 13.20
CA LYS A 612 -0.48 -22.63 14.54
C LYS A 612 -1.94 -22.77 14.96
N PHE A 613 -2.78 -21.77 14.60
CA PHE A 613 -4.21 -21.84 14.89
C PHE A 613 -4.92 -22.88 14.00
N ARG A 614 -4.61 -22.98 12.70
CA ARG A 614 -5.13 -24.05 11.81
C ARG A 614 -4.74 -25.46 12.26
N GLU A 615 -3.55 -25.62 12.78
CA GLU A 615 -3.02 -26.88 13.33
C GLU A 615 -3.62 -27.23 14.70
N LYS A 616 -4.60 -26.46 15.20
CA LYS A 616 -5.27 -26.64 16.49
C LYS A 616 -4.32 -26.58 17.71
N GLN A 617 -3.19 -25.88 17.59
CA GLN A 617 -2.32 -25.65 18.76
C GLN A 617 -2.99 -24.70 19.75
N TYR A 618 -3.99 -23.91 19.30
CA TYR A 618 -4.74 -22.94 20.08
C TYR A 618 -6.23 -23.07 19.83
N ASP A 619 -7.03 -22.77 20.87
CA ASP A 619 -8.50 -22.88 20.87
C ASP A 619 -9.17 -21.55 20.55
N ILE A 620 -8.55 -20.44 20.98
CA ILE A 620 -9.05 -19.07 20.80
C ILE A 620 -8.07 -18.23 20.02
N LEU A 621 -8.52 -17.65 18.90
CA LEU A 621 -7.81 -16.59 18.19
C LEU A 621 -8.40 -15.24 18.62
N LEU A 622 -7.64 -14.49 19.41
CA LEU A 622 -8.00 -13.17 19.88
C LEU A 622 -7.32 -12.11 19.01
N GLY A 623 -8.06 -11.14 18.49
CA GLY A 623 -7.39 -10.06 17.76
C GLY A 623 -8.30 -8.90 17.41
N THR A 624 -7.74 -7.99 16.59
CA THR A 624 -8.45 -6.83 16.08
C THR A 624 -9.08 -7.14 14.71
N GLN A 625 -9.40 -6.14 13.90
CA GLN A 625 -9.95 -6.32 12.54
C GLN A 625 -9.11 -7.24 11.63
N MET A 626 -7.86 -7.54 11.99
CA MET A 626 -7.00 -8.46 11.24
C MET A 626 -7.54 -9.89 11.22
N VAL A 627 -8.19 -10.33 12.30
CA VAL A 627 -8.79 -11.68 12.39
C VAL A 627 -10.08 -11.83 11.58
N ALA A 628 -10.73 -10.70 11.25
CA ALA A 628 -11.96 -10.68 10.45
C ALA A 628 -11.71 -10.81 8.93
N LYS A 629 -10.46 -10.66 8.45
CA LYS A 629 -10.13 -10.54 7.03
C LYS A 629 -9.35 -11.75 6.50
N GLY A 630 -9.72 -12.22 5.30
CA GLY A 630 -8.88 -13.03 4.42
C GLY A 630 -8.56 -14.47 4.86
N HIS A 631 -9.19 -15.03 5.92
CA HIS A 631 -8.82 -16.36 6.41
C HIS A 631 -9.97 -17.35 6.35
N ASP A 632 -9.71 -18.50 5.76
CA ASP A 632 -10.57 -19.67 5.83
C ASP A 632 -9.97 -20.68 6.81
N ILE A 633 -10.66 -20.88 7.93
CA ILE A 633 -10.21 -21.80 8.98
C ILE A 633 -11.35 -22.79 9.23
N PRO A 634 -11.18 -24.05 8.84
CA PRO A 634 -12.25 -25.04 8.82
C PRO A 634 -12.94 -25.29 10.17
N ASN A 635 -12.20 -25.21 11.28
CA ASN A 635 -12.67 -25.57 12.61
C ASN A 635 -13.29 -24.39 13.39
N VAL A 636 -13.38 -23.19 12.81
CA VAL A 636 -14.01 -22.04 13.46
C VAL A 636 -15.51 -22.12 13.31
N THR A 637 -16.20 -22.50 14.38
CA THR A 637 -17.66 -22.62 14.43
C THR A 637 -18.31 -21.51 15.25
N ALA A 638 -17.54 -20.79 16.06
CA ALA A 638 -18.00 -19.71 16.89
C ALA A 638 -17.20 -18.42 16.68
N VAL A 639 -17.89 -17.28 16.81
CA VAL A 639 -17.28 -15.95 16.75
C VAL A 639 -17.87 -15.04 17.82
N GLY A 640 -17.01 -14.32 18.54
CA GLY A 640 -17.40 -13.28 19.49
C GLY A 640 -16.95 -11.90 19.01
N ILE A 641 -17.87 -10.95 18.91
CA ILE A 641 -17.58 -9.54 18.62
C ILE A 641 -17.73 -8.73 19.90
N ILE A 642 -16.61 -8.23 20.41
CA ILE A 642 -16.55 -7.43 21.63
C ILE A 642 -16.71 -5.96 21.26
N SER A 643 -17.74 -5.30 21.80
CA SER A 643 -17.97 -3.86 21.64
C SER A 643 -18.07 -3.39 20.16
N ALA A 644 -19.19 -3.71 19.51
CA ALA A 644 -19.56 -3.10 18.22
C ALA A 644 -19.60 -1.56 18.30
N ASP A 645 -19.91 -1.02 19.48
CA ASP A 645 -19.99 0.41 19.80
C ASP A 645 -18.70 1.19 19.54
N SER A 646 -17.54 0.53 19.62
CA SER A 646 -16.25 1.18 19.37
C SER A 646 -16.14 1.73 17.94
N SER A 647 -16.83 1.12 16.96
CA SER A 647 -16.94 1.66 15.60
C SER A 647 -17.99 2.76 15.50
N LEU A 648 -19.17 2.53 16.11
CA LEU A 648 -20.32 3.44 16.01
C LEU A 648 -20.03 4.84 16.57
N ASN A 649 -19.22 4.90 17.61
CA ASN A 649 -18.99 6.15 18.35
C ASN A 649 -17.71 6.88 17.92
N LEU A 650 -17.15 6.51 16.77
CA LEU A 650 -16.10 7.32 16.14
C LEU A 650 -16.72 8.60 15.58
N PRO A 651 -16.07 9.76 15.75
CA PRO A 651 -16.56 11.03 15.17
C PRO A 651 -16.22 11.09 13.66
N ASP A 652 -16.76 10.18 12.91
CA ASP A 652 -16.58 10.01 11.47
C ASP A 652 -17.93 9.58 10.85
N PHE A 653 -18.34 10.21 9.75
CA PHE A 653 -19.62 9.89 9.10
C PHE A 653 -19.71 8.43 8.62
N ARG A 654 -18.58 7.75 8.41
CA ARG A 654 -18.52 6.32 8.05
C ARG A 654 -18.61 5.39 9.26
N ALA A 655 -18.84 5.89 10.47
CA ALA A 655 -18.85 5.08 11.69
C ALA A 655 -19.88 3.94 11.64
N ALA A 656 -21.11 4.23 11.21
CA ALA A 656 -22.17 3.24 11.05
C ALA A 656 -21.85 2.20 9.96
N GLU A 657 -21.36 2.64 8.81
CA GLU A 657 -20.93 1.78 7.71
C GLU A 657 -19.82 0.83 8.14
N ARG A 658 -18.81 1.32 8.86
CA ARG A 658 -17.71 0.50 9.41
C ARG A 658 -18.22 -0.53 10.41
N CYS A 659 -19.19 -0.17 11.23
CA CYS A 659 -19.80 -1.09 12.19
C CYS A 659 -20.57 -2.21 11.46
N PHE A 660 -21.41 -1.85 10.49
CA PHE A 660 -22.14 -2.81 9.65
C PHE A 660 -21.21 -3.78 8.94
N MET A 661 -20.19 -3.26 8.24
CA MET A 661 -19.18 -4.07 7.55
C MET A 661 -18.45 -5.02 8.49
N LEU A 662 -18.05 -4.53 9.66
CA LEU A 662 -17.35 -5.31 10.66
C LEU A 662 -18.19 -6.49 11.16
N ILE A 663 -19.44 -6.25 11.49
CA ILE A 663 -20.39 -7.28 11.93
C ILE A 663 -20.55 -8.33 10.83
N THR A 664 -20.89 -7.91 9.62
CA THR A 664 -21.18 -8.80 8.50
C THR A 664 -19.96 -9.63 8.09
N GLN A 665 -18.77 -9.01 7.98
CA GLN A 665 -17.54 -9.70 7.61
C GLN A 665 -17.08 -10.69 8.67
N THR A 666 -17.20 -10.31 9.95
CA THR A 666 -16.79 -11.17 11.05
C THR A 666 -17.77 -12.32 11.25
N ALA A 667 -19.06 -12.06 11.14
CA ALA A 667 -20.10 -13.10 11.15
C ALA A 667 -19.85 -14.13 10.03
N GLY A 668 -19.47 -13.68 8.85
CA GLY A 668 -19.13 -14.54 7.72
C GLY A 668 -17.95 -15.51 7.94
N ARG A 669 -17.22 -15.42 9.08
CA ARG A 669 -16.12 -16.34 9.42
C ARG A 669 -16.61 -17.59 10.14
N ALA A 670 -17.78 -17.56 10.79
CA ALA A 670 -18.33 -18.70 11.49
C ALA A 670 -19.01 -19.69 10.53
N GLY A 671 -18.84 -20.99 10.78
CA GLY A 671 -19.59 -22.04 10.10
C GLY A 671 -19.30 -22.17 8.62
N ARG A 672 -18.07 -22.56 8.30
CA ARG A 672 -17.67 -23.06 6.99
C ARG A 672 -17.51 -24.58 7.06
N HIS A 673 -17.52 -25.28 5.98
CA HIS A 673 -17.31 -26.74 5.93
C HIS A 673 -18.37 -27.59 6.67
N GLY A 674 -19.67 -27.29 6.47
CA GLY A 674 -20.77 -28.20 6.85
C GLY A 674 -21.40 -27.97 8.23
N THR A 675 -20.87 -27.09 9.06
CA THR A 675 -21.48 -26.76 10.37
C THR A 675 -22.04 -25.35 10.39
N GLN A 676 -23.25 -25.19 10.91
CA GLN A 676 -23.84 -23.86 11.11
C GLN A 676 -23.06 -23.10 12.19
N GLY A 677 -22.51 -21.93 11.82
CA GLY A 677 -21.76 -21.09 12.72
C GLY A 677 -22.64 -20.34 13.72
N LYS A 678 -22.11 -20.04 14.90
CA LYS A 678 -22.73 -19.19 15.91
C LYS A 678 -21.92 -17.93 16.14
N VAL A 679 -22.58 -16.79 16.19
CA VAL A 679 -21.94 -15.47 16.39
C VAL A 679 -22.61 -14.75 17.54
N ILE A 680 -21.83 -14.24 18.49
CA ILE A 680 -22.34 -13.37 19.56
C ILE A 680 -21.74 -11.99 19.37
N ILE A 681 -22.62 -10.98 19.29
CA ILE A 681 -22.26 -9.57 19.21
C ILE A 681 -22.62 -8.90 20.53
N GLN A 682 -21.65 -8.30 21.18
CA GLN A 682 -21.85 -7.52 22.39
C GLN A 682 -21.90 -6.03 22.06
N THR A 683 -22.96 -5.35 22.47
CA THR A 683 -23.15 -3.91 22.22
C THR A 683 -23.96 -3.27 23.34
N TYR A 684 -23.79 -1.95 23.50
CA TYR A 684 -24.62 -1.09 24.34
C TYR A 684 -25.75 -0.39 23.57
N ASN A 685 -25.78 -0.53 22.22
CA ASN A 685 -26.75 0.06 21.33
C ASN A 685 -27.37 -1.00 20.38
N PRO A 686 -28.07 -2.01 20.91
CA PRO A 686 -28.62 -3.12 20.10
C PRO A 686 -29.67 -2.66 19.09
N GLU A 687 -30.31 -1.51 19.34
CA GLU A 687 -31.37 -0.94 18.49
C GLU A 687 -30.83 -0.13 17.30
N HIS A 688 -29.52 0.14 17.24
CA HIS A 688 -28.93 0.95 16.17
C HIS A 688 -29.03 0.21 14.83
N TYR A 689 -29.50 0.92 13.77
CA TYR A 689 -29.73 0.31 12.43
C TYR A 689 -28.51 -0.42 11.85
N ALA A 690 -27.30 0.08 12.07
CA ALA A 690 -26.08 -0.60 11.62
C ALA A 690 -25.85 -1.95 12.32
N VAL A 691 -26.34 -2.09 13.56
CA VAL A 691 -26.26 -3.34 14.32
C VAL A 691 -27.37 -4.28 13.88
N THR A 692 -28.62 -3.80 13.82
CA THR A 692 -29.80 -4.63 13.44
C THR A 692 -29.68 -5.16 12.02
N CYS A 693 -29.34 -4.30 11.04
CA CYS A 693 -29.09 -4.72 9.67
C CYS A 693 -27.84 -5.63 9.55
N GLY A 694 -26.78 -5.36 10.34
CA GLY A 694 -25.57 -6.20 10.37
C GLY A 694 -25.84 -7.63 10.88
N ILE A 695 -26.70 -7.78 11.88
CA ILE A 695 -27.17 -9.06 12.40
C ILE A 695 -27.97 -9.80 11.33
N ALA A 696 -28.90 -9.12 10.69
CA ALA A 696 -29.73 -9.66 9.62
C ALA A 696 -28.95 -9.88 8.30
N GLN A 697 -27.71 -9.38 8.20
CA GLN A 697 -26.90 -9.32 6.97
C GLN A 697 -27.64 -8.62 5.82
N ASP A 698 -28.52 -7.67 6.17
CA ASP A 698 -29.33 -6.87 5.26
C ASP A 698 -28.56 -5.61 4.84
N TYR A 699 -27.86 -5.72 3.71
CA TYR A 699 -27.09 -4.62 3.15
C TYR A 699 -28.00 -3.52 2.57
N GLU A 700 -29.10 -3.91 1.90
CA GLU A 700 -30.04 -3.00 1.28
C GLU A 700 -30.74 -2.12 2.31
N GLY A 701 -31.29 -2.74 3.36
CA GLY A 701 -31.92 -2.00 4.45
C GLY A 701 -30.97 -1.07 5.21
N PHE A 702 -29.67 -1.47 5.33
CA PHE A 702 -28.63 -0.59 5.86
C PHE A 702 -28.36 0.59 4.91
N TYR A 703 -28.22 0.30 3.61
CA TYR A 703 -27.96 1.31 2.58
C TYR A 703 -29.05 2.39 2.57
N GLU A 704 -30.33 2.01 2.54
CA GLU A 704 -31.44 2.94 2.50
C GLU A 704 -31.44 3.90 3.69
N GLN A 705 -31.26 3.39 4.92
CA GLN A 705 -31.23 4.21 6.13
C GLN A 705 -30.02 5.16 6.18
N GLU A 706 -28.84 4.66 5.84
CA GLU A 706 -27.61 5.46 5.86
C GLU A 706 -27.64 6.56 4.79
N MET A 707 -28.19 6.29 3.60
CA MET A 707 -28.24 7.25 2.50
C MET A 707 -29.11 8.46 2.81
N VAL A 708 -30.23 8.29 3.53
CA VAL A 708 -31.06 9.40 4.02
C VAL A 708 -30.26 10.35 4.91
N LEU A 709 -29.47 9.79 5.83
CA LEU A 709 -28.61 10.58 6.72
C LEU A 709 -27.50 11.30 5.98
N ARG A 710 -26.83 10.62 5.04
CA ARG A 710 -25.74 11.22 4.25
C ARG A 710 -26.23 12.33 3.34
N GLN A 711 -27.41 12.17 2.75
CA GLN A 711 -28.02 13.22 1.93
C GLN A 711 -28.37 14.45 2.77
N GLY A 712 -29.03 14.26 3.91
CA GLY A 712 -29.41 15.34 4.82
C GLY A 712 -28.20 16.12 5.39
N LEU A 713 -27.08 15.44 5.59
CA LEU A 713 -25.85 16.02 6.14
C LEU A 713 -24.81 16.39 5.08
N PHE A 714 -25.15 16.25 3.79
CA PHE A 714 -24.28 16.55 2.67
C PHE A 714 -22.91 15.83 2.75
N TYR A 715 -22.95 14.49 2.95
CA TYR A 715 -21.80 13.61 2.95
C TYR A 715 -21.73 12.77 1.65
N PRO A 716 -20.57 12.19 1.31
CA PRO A 716 -20.44 11.24 0.22
C PRO A 716 -21.47 10.09 0.31
N PRO A 717 -22.11 9.72 -0.83
CA PRO A 717 -21.81 10.04 -2.22
C PRO A 717 -22.43 11.36 -2.74
N PHE A 718 -23.20 12.08 -1.97
CA PHE A 718 -23.87 13.32 -2.40
C PHE A 718 -22.94 14.54 -2.47
N SER A 719 -21.75 14.42 -1.93
CA SER A 719 -20.66 15.40 -2.04
C SER A 719 -19.31 14.69 -2.11
N ARG A 720 -18.26 15.46 -2.44
CA ARG A 720 -16.86 15.07 -2.28
C ARG A 720 -16.26 15.85 -1.13
N ILE A 721 -15.25 15.31 -0.49
CA ILE A 721 -14.61 15.98 0.66
C ILE A 721 -13.14 16.24 0.34
N VAL A 722 -12.69 17.46 0.60
CA VAL A 722 -11.28 17.84 0.59
C VAL A 722 -10.90 18.27 2.01
N LYS A 723 -9.90 17.58 2.58
CA LYS A 723 -9.34 17.91 3.90
C LYS A 723 -8.00 18.61 3.70
N LEU A 724 -7.87 19.77 4.33
CA LEU A 724 -6.63 20.53 4.34
C LEU A 724 -6.08 20.57 5.76
N LEU A 725 -4.80 20.23 5.92
CA LEU A 725 -4.10 20.27 7.20
C LEU A 725 -3.02 21.34 7.13
N PHE A 726 -3.21 22.41 7.93
CA PHE A 726 -2.25 23.50 8.10
C PHE A 726 -1.34 23.22 9.28
N GLN A 727 -0.05 23.43 9.12
CA GLN A 727 0.98 23.08 10.09
C GLN A 727 1.97 24.25 10.28
N HIS A 728 2.28 24.62 11.53
CA HIS A 728 3.27 25.66 11.82
C HIS A 728 3.81 25.49 13.25
N GLU A 729 5.03 25.98 13.51
CA GLU A 729 5.63 25.99 14.84
C GLU A 729 4.87 26.90 15.80
N GLU A 730 4.28 27.98 15.31
CA GLU A 730 3.45 28.93 16.05
C GLU A 730 1.96 28.66 15.78
N GLU A 731 1.18 28.55 16.85
CA GLU A 731 -0.25 28.25 16.79
C GLU A 731 -1.05 29.31 16.01
N ASN A 732 -0.78 30.60 16.29
CA ASN A 732 -1.48 31.71 15.64
C ASN A 732 -1.25 31.73 14.12
N ASN A 733 -0.08 31.38 13.64
CA ASN A 733 0.24 31.30 12.22
C ASN A 733 -0.47 30.14 11.54
N ALA A 734 -0.49 28.95 12.17
CA ALA A 734 -1.22 27.79 11.65
C ALA A 734 -2.72 28.09 11.54
N LYS A 735 -3.32 28.63 12.60
CA LYS A 735 -4.72 29.03 12.66
C LYS A 735 -5.05 30.17 11.68
N GLY A 736 -4.21 31.22 11.65
CA GLY A 736 -4.41 32.39 10.78
C GLY A 736 -4.33 32.03 9.29
N ASN A 737 -3.40 31.16 8.89
CA ASN A 737 -3.32 30.67 7.51
C ASN A 737 -4.57 29.86 7.11
N ALA A 738 -5.07 29.02 8.02
CA ALA A 738 -6.31 28.29 7.80
C ALA A 738 -7.54 29.23 7.71
N GLN A 739 -7.60 30.26 8.54
CA GLN A 739 -8.68 31.29 8.50
C GLN A 739 -8.68 32.08 7.21
N LYS A 740 -7.50 32.46 6.69
CA LYS A 740 -7.38 33.15 5.39
C LYS A 740 -8.00 32.33 4.27
N LEU A 741 -7.76 31.01 4.25
CA LEU A 741 -8.39 30.14 3.27
C LEU A 741 -9.90 30.12 3.41
N VAL A 742 -10.44 30.04 4.64
CA VAL A 742 -11.89 30.00 4.86
C VAL A 742 -12.55 31.30 4.35
N ILE A 743 -11.93 32.45 4.59
CA ILE A 743 -12.40 33.74 4.08
C ILE A 743 -12.40 33.76 2.55
N ALA A 744 -11.25 33.43 1.93
CA ALA A 744 -11.09 33.40 0.48
C ALA A 744 -12.07 32.42 -0.20
N PHE A 745 -12.32 31.28 0.42
CA PHE A 745 -13.29 30.31 -0.09
C PHE A 745 -14.72 30.85 -0.07
N ASN A 746 -15.14 31.46 1.05
CA ASN A 746 -16.47 32.02 1.18
C ASN A 746 -16.71 33.22 0.22
N GLU A 747 -15.67 34.00 -0.07
CA GLU A 747 -15.70 35.06 -1.07
C GLU A 747 -15.81 34.49 -2.49
N HIS A 748 -14.96 33.50 -2.83
CA HIS A 748 -14.92 32.90 -4.18
C HIS A 748 -16.22 32.17 -4.53
N PHE A 749 -16.76 31.40 -3.59
CA PHE A 749 -17.98 30.61 -3.78
C PHE A 749 -19.23 31.27 -3.20
N ALA A 750 -19.23 32.58 -3.04
CA ALA A 750 -20.39 33.30 -2.52
C ALA A 750 -21.66 33.05 -3.36
N GLY A 751 -22.70 32.49 -2.74
CA GLY A 751 -23.96 32.14 -3.39
C GLY A 751 -23.93 30.82 -4.21
N ALA A 752 -22.81 30.15 -4.32
CA ALA A 752 -22.74 28.84 -5.01
C ALA A 752 -23.42 27.76 -4.18
N LYS A 753 -24.35 27.02 -4.79
CA LYS A 753 -24.98 25.85 -4.16
C LYS A 753 -24.04 24.65 -4.23
N GLY A 754 -24.09 23.79 -3.21
CA GLY A 754 -23.27 22.57 -3.20
C GLY A 754 -21.80 22.79 -2.80
N GLN A 755 -21.47 23.93 -2.21
CA GLN A 755 -20.16 24.24 -1.66
C GLN A 755 -20.28 24.55 -0.17
N GLN A 756 -19.49 23.90 0.67
CA GLN A 756 -19.48 24.12 2.11
C GLN A 756 -18.05 24.01 2.66
N ILE A 757 -17.65 24.96 3.49
CA ILE A 757 -16.38 24.90 4.21
C ILE A 757 -16.63 24.85 5.72
N ILE A 758 -15.84 24.03 6.43
CA ILE A 758 -15.95 23.79 7.87
C ILE A 758 -14.56 23.96 8.49
N GLY A 759 -14.48 24.66 9.61
CA GLY A 759 -13.25 24.95 10.32
C GLY A 759 -12.84 26.41 10.26
N PRO A 760 -11.57 26.77 10.60
CA PRO A 760 -10.52 25.87 11.05
C PRO A 760 -10.75 25.31 12.46
N SER A 761 -10.46 24.05 12.65
CA SER A 761 -10.49 23.38 13.94
C SER A 761 -9.15 22.71 14.24
N PRO A 762 -8.74 22.59 15.52
CA PRO A 762 -7.54 21.84 15.87
C PRO A 762 -7.63 20.38 15.39
N ALA A 763 -6.52 19.83 14.86
CA ALA A 763 -6.48 18.42 14.54
C ALA A 763 -6.60 17.55 15.81
N VAL A 764 -6.97 16.26 15.68
CA VAL A 764 -7.05 15.31 16.82
C VAL A 764 -5.77 15.29 17.66
N ILE A 765 -4.62 15.36 16.97
CA ILE A 765 -3.33 15.64 17.61
C ILE A 765 -3.00 17.08 17.24
N ALA A 766 -3.48 18.03 18.06
CA ALA A 766 -3.34 19.45 17.81
C ALA A 766 -1.87 19.92 17.75
N ARG A 767 -0.96 19.25 18.48
CA ARG A 767 0.47 19.53 18.46
C ARG A 767 1.27 18.22 18.34
N PHE A 768 2.12 18.11 17.32
CA PHE A 768 2.96 16.95 17.08
C PHE A 768 4.40 17.39 16.82
N ARG A 769 5.36 16.91 17.63
CA ARG A 769 6.78 17.28 17.55
C ARG A 769 7.03 18.79 17.50
N GLY A 770 6.29 19.54 18.32
CA GLY A 770 6.42 21.00 18.40
C GLY A 770 5.56 21.77 17.38
N ILE A 771 4.99 21.12 16.37
CA ILE A 771 4.21 21.74 15.26
C ILE A 771 2.73 21.71 15.60
N TYR A 772 2.07 22.89 15.56
CA TYR A 772 0.63 23.03 15.69
C TYR A 772 -0.09 22.67 14.38
N ARG A 773 -1.31 22.11 14.48
CA ARG A 773 -2.04 21.51 13.37
C ARG A 773 -3.50 21.91 13.40
N PHE A 774 -3.96 22.56 12.32
CA PHE A 774 -5.35 22.93 12.12
C PHE A 774 -5.92 22.29 10.86
N VAL A 775 -7.20 21.89 10.91
CA VAL A 775 -7.91 21.22 9.83
C VAL A 775 -9.00 22.12 9.28
N VAL A 776 -9.11 22.15 7.98
CA VAL A 776 -10.23 22.71 7.23
C VAL A 776 -10.81 21.62 6.35
N LEU A 777 -12.15 21.50 6.32
CA LEU A 777 -12.86 20.54 5.49
C LEU A 777 -13.72 21.29 4.47
N ILE A 778 -13.61 20.92 3.21
CA ILE A 778 -14.47 21.40 2.13
C ILE A 778 -15.35 20.24 1.67
N LYS A 779 -16.66 20.44 1.63
CA LYS A 779 -17.63 19.54 1.00
C LYS A 779 -18.12 20.19 -0.29
N THR A 780 -18.09 19.44 -1.39
CA THR A 780 -18.40 19.99 -2.72
C THR A 780 -19.11 18.97 -3.60
N THR A 781 -20.03 19.43 -4.45
CA THR A 781 -20.55 18.67 -5.60
C THR A 781 -19.71 18.87 -6.86
N ASP A 782 -18.84 19.89 -6.87
CA ASP A 782 -17.96 20.23 -7.99
C ASP A 782 -16.50 20.24 -7.52
N LEU A 783 -15.88 19.06 -7.53
CA LEU A 783 -14.48 18.90 -7.13
C LEU A 783 -13.51 19.66 -8.07
N PRO A 784 -13.67 19.64 -9.41
CA PRO A 784 -12.82 20.41 -10.32
C PRO A 784 -12.74 21.90 -9.97
N ALA A 785 -13.87 22.55 -9.68
CA ALA A 785 -13.87 23.96 -9.29
C ALA A 785 -13.09 24.23 -7.99
N VAL A 786 -13.21 23.33 -7.01
CA VAL A 786 -12.43 23.42 -5.75
C VAL A 786 -10.95 23.18 -6.01
N GLN A 787 -10.59 22.24 -6.88
CA GLN A 787 -9.19 21.98 -7.25
C GLN A 787 -8.56 23.19 -7.94
N GLU A 788 -9.28 23.86 -8.82
CA GLU A 788 -8.84 25.09 -9.48
C GLU A 788 -8.61 26.21 -8.48
N PHE A 789 -9.58 26.46 -7.60
CA PHE A 789 -9.45 27.42 -6.50
C PHE A 789 -8.20 27.15 -5.64
N LEU A 790 -7.96 25.90 -5.27
CA LEU A 790 -6.79 25.52 -4.45
C LEU A 790 -5.47 25.71 -5.21
N ARG A 791 -5.46 25.58 -6.56
CA ARG A 791 -4.31 25.91 -7.42
C ARG A 791 -4.08 27.40 -7.48
N GLU A 792 -5.11 28.21 -7.67
CA GLU A 792 -5.02 29.68 -7.67
C GLU A 792 -4.45 30.19 -6.35
N GLN A 793 -4.86 29.59 -5.23
CA GLN A 793 -4.31 29.88 -3.89
C GLN A 793 -2.91 29.30 -3.67
N GLN A 794 -2.33 28.62 -4.66
CA GLN A 794 -1.00 27.98 -4.65
C GLN A 794 -0.77 27.00 -3.46
N LEU A 795 -1.84 26.45 -2.89
CA LEU A 795 -1.75 25.60 -1.70
C LEU A 795 -1.01 24.27 -1.97
N HIS A 796 -1.06 23.78 -3.20
CA HIS A 796 -0.34 22.57 -3.62
C HIS A 796 1.18 22.72 -3.60
N LEU A 797 1.69 23.97 -3.68
CA LEU A 797 3.13 24.30 -3.62
C LEU A 797 3.63 24.53 -2.19
N ARG A 798 2.73 24.70 -1.23
CA ARG A 798 3.08 25.01 0.17
C ARG A 798 3.49 23.76 0.94
N ALA A 799 4.64 23.82 1.61
CA ALA A 799 5.15 22.72 2.43
C ALA A 799 4.38 22.56 3.77
N ASP A 800 3.83 23.65 4.29
CA ASP A 800 3.08 23.72 5.54
C ASP A 800 1.61 23.29 5.39
N VAL A 801 1.16 22.97 4.15
CA VAL A 801 -0.20 22.52 3.86
C VAL A 801 -0.19 21.12 3.26
N ALA A 802 -0.99 20.23 3.84
CA ALA A 802 -1.25 18.93 3.27
C ALA A 802 -2.70 18.83 2.78
N ILE A 803 -2.88 18.48 1.50
CA ILE A 803 -4.18 18.34 0.85
C ILE A 803 -4.52 16.84 0.79
N ASP A 804 -5.75 16.49 1.14
CA ASP A 804 -6.26 15.13 1.08
C ASP A 804 -7.66 15.12 0.45
N ILE A 805 -7.73 14.64 -0.79
CA ILE A 805 -8.98 14.48 -1.53
C ILE A 805 -9.58 13.12 -1.19
N ASP A 806 -10.87 13.10 -0.84
CA ASP A 806 -11.60 11.93 -0.33
C ASP A 806 -10.87 11.25 0.84
N PRO A 807 -10.73 11.94 1.98
CA PRO A 807 -10.09 11.38 3.16
C PRO A 807 -10.89 10.18 3.70
N ILE A 808 -10.19 9.15 4.17
CA ILE A 808 -10.82 8.01 4.83
C ILE A 808 -11.17 8.32 6.29
N ALA A 809 -10.42 9.22 6.90
CA ALA A 809 -10.64 9.66 8.27
C ALA A 809 -10.84 11.17 8.29
N MET A 810 -11.93 11.59 8.92
CA MET A 810 -12.25 13.02 9.07
C MET A 810 -11.35 13.68 10.13
N LEU A 811 -10.82 12.91 11.04
CA LEU A 811 -10.00 13.33 12.17
C LEU A 811 -8.49 13.17 11.91
#